data_2e62f41ab657bbba6b46f54d3fc5901d
#
_entry.id   2e62f41ab657bbba6b46f54d3fc5901d
#
_cell.length_a   1.000
_cell.length_b   1.000
_cell.length_c   1.000
_cell.angle_alpha   90.00
_cell.angle_beta   90.00
_cell.angle_gamma   90.00
#
_symmetry.space_group_name_H-M   'P 1'
#
loop_
_entity.id
_entity.type
_entity.pdbx_description
1 polymer ?
#
loop_
_entity_poly.entity_id
_entity_poly.type
_entity_poly.pdbx_seq_one_letter_code
_entity_poly.pdbx_strand_id
1 'polypeptide(L)'
;MNKPRAASNITDAASLRAAREVAYDEFRKTQSVGKLTKQLTKMSDQILAHLWNNCGLNNQASLIAVGGYGRNALFPHSDIDILILLPAEEKQALALSKQVEQFIASCWDMGLEIGSSVRNTLECMSESEQDVTVRTSLLEARFLCGNKQLFKDFEKAFEAAMDPKAFFQAKQAEQIQRHYKYQDTPYSLEPNCKESPGGLRDLQVISWVSKAAHLGNTFKDLSLEGLVTQRELTELNRNQRFLETLRANLHLLAKRRQDVLAFDLQAPLAAAMGIKEESSRLASEAIMRRYYWAAKAVNQLNDVLLQNIEALLFPQESKTTHAIAGEGNECFIERQGVLDITDPQLFQKHPEQILRTFLVFAQTANVKSLSATIFRALYNARQKMDSKWRKDPVNRALFIEILKEPEGVSRAFQLMNRTSVLGRYLPAFRKIVGQMQHDLFHVYTVDQHILMVLRNVRRFMVVEHTHEFPFCSSLIAHFEKPWLLVIAALFHDIAKGRGGDHSELGKADMRKFAKDHGLNKADTELLVWLVAEHLNMSQVAQKQDITDPEVVQAFAKKVGDERHLTALYLLTVADVRGTSPKVWNAWKGKLLEDLYRVTLRVLGGAKPDASSELAQHQEESRAKLRLYAIEDAAYENLWKQLDVAFFLRQDAADIAWLTRHLFNKVDSETPVVRARLSPVGEGLQIAVYVKDQEDLFARICAYFERHGFSIWDARIHTTKHGYALDTFQISGSNLVDEGGSYRDLIQLVEYELTSALQNNDPLPSPSMGRLSRQSRTFPIQPRVHMIPDERGHYYALSLSASDRTGLLYAISRVLAKHQVSLHTARINTLGERVEDVFLLDAANLSKNPKLQILLETDLLEALGA
;
A
#
# COMPACT_ATOMS: atom_id res chain seq x y z
N MET A 1 21.69 12.34 48.26
CA MET A 1 21.61 11.73 46.91
C MET A 1 22.05 10.27 47.00
N ASN A 2 21.11 9.35 47.18
CA ASN A 2 21.42 7.93 47.27
C ASN A 2 21.71 7.37 45.87
N LYS A 3 22.95 6.88 45.67
CA LYS A 3 23.26 6.01 44.51
C LYS A 3 22.30 4.81 44.56
N PRO A 4 21.64 4.45 43.46
CA PRO A 4 20.84 3.24 43.41
C PRO A 4 21.78 2.04 43.66
N ARG A 5 21.50 1.27 44.72
CA ARG A 5 22.16 0.01 45.02
C ARG A 5 22.09 -0.93 43.83
N ALA A 6 23.25 -1.47 43.48
CA ALA A 6 23.43 -2.49 42.45
C ALA A 6 22.49 -3.68 42.66
N ALA A 7 22.14 -4.29 41.51
CA ALA A 7 21.44 -5.54 41.28
C ALA A 7 21.26 -6.39 42.56
N SER A 8 20.12 -6.23 43.21
CA SER A 8 19.58 -7.21 44.15
C SER A 8 19.35 -8.52 43.40
N ASN A 9 19.69 -9.65 44.01
CA ASN A 9 19.50 -10.98 43.44
C ASN A 9 18.07 -11.16 42.91
N ILE A 10 17.98 -11.31 41.61
CA ILE A 10 16.71 -11.61 40.93
C ILE A 10 16.47 -13.10 41.16
N THR A 11 15.52 -13.42 42.03
CA THR A 11 15.26 -14.81 42.49
C THR A 11 13.89 -15.34 42.07
N ASP A 12 12.99 -14.47 41.64
CA ASP A 12 11.63 -14.79 41.23
C ASP A 12 11.09 -13.88 40.13
N ALA A 13 9.95 -14.26 39.57
CA ALA A 13 9.30 -13.52 38.45
C ALA A 13 8.87 -12.10 38.84
N ALA A 14 8.60 -11.83 40.11
CA ALA A 14 8.20 -10.51 40.58
C ALA A 14 9.40 -9.56 40.60
N SER A 15 10.54 -10.02 41.16
CA SER A 15 11.80 -9.25 41.17
C SER A 15 12.35 -8.99 39.79
N LEU A 16 12.19 -9.93 38.84
CA LEU A 16 12.52 -9.72 37.42
C LEU A 16 11.66 -8.62 36.78
N ARG A 17 10.36 -8.66 36.99
CA ARG A 17 9.45 -7.63 36.49
C ARG A 17 9.82 -6.25 37.04
N ALA A 18 10.07 -6.16 38.35
CA ALA A 18 10.49 -4.90 38.98
C ALA A 18 11.81 -4.38 38.40
N ALA A 19 12.80 -5.25 38.18
CA ALA A 19 14.09 -4.88 37.61
C ALA A 19 13.97 -4.40 36.17
N ARG A 20 13.10 -5.05 35.37
CA ARG A 20 12.79 -4.62 33.98
C ARG A 20 12.14 -3.24 33.98
N GLU A 21 11.15 -2.97 34.85
CA GLU A 21 10.50 -1.65 34.92
C GLU A 21 11.49 -0.55 35.28
N VAL A 22 12.44 -0.78 36.19
CA VAL A 22 13.50 0.19 36.47
C VAL A 22 14.33 0.50 35.22
N ALA A 23 14.68 -0.51 34.42
CA ALA A 23 15.42 -0.31 33.17
C ALA A 23 14.57 0.43 32.12
N TYR A 24 13.26 0.15 32.05
CA TYR A 24 12.31 0.84 31.16
C TYR A 24 12.16 2.31 31.56
N ASP A 25 12.03 2.63 32.85
CA ASP A 25 11.93 4.00 33.33
C ASP A 25 13.23 4.80 33.08
N GLU A 26 14.37 4.18 33.23
CA GLU A 26 15.66 4.80 32.88
C GLU A 26 15.73 5.07 31.37
N PHE A 27 15.27 4.13 30.53
CA PHE A 27 15.22 4.32 29.09
C PHE A 27 14.23 5.43 28.69
N ARG A 28 13.04 5.49 29.26
CA ARG A 28 12.06 6.58 29.02
C ARG A 28 12.69 7.95 29.26
N LYS A 29 13.54 8.08 30.30
CA LYS A 29 14.22 9.35 30.63
C LYS A 29 15.41 9.65 29.72
N THR A 30 16.19 8.66 29.34
CA THR A 30 17.49 8.87 28.67
C THR A 30 17.48 8.57 27.17
N GLN A 31 16.50 7.83 26.67
CA GLN A 31 16.41 7.31 25.30
C GLN A 31 17.68 6.53 24.88
N SER A 32 18.43 6.00 25.85
CA SER A 32 19.67 5.26 25.60
C SER A 32 19.40 3.78 25.35
N VAL A 33 19.07 3.43 24.10
CA VAL A 33 18.72 2.05 23.71
C VAL A 33 19.85 1.05 23.97
N GLY A 34 21.10 1.42 23.67
CA GLY A 34 22.25 0.55 23.91
C GLY A 34 22.48 0.23 25.39
N LYS A 35 22.08 1.13 26.33
CA LYS A 35 22.11 0.86 27.75
C LYS A 35 20.98 -0.10 28.14
N LEU A 36 19.78 0.14 27.64
CA LEU A 36 18.60 -0.70 27.87
C LEU A 36 18.84 -2.14 27.44
N THR A 37 19.26 -2.37 26.19
CA THR A 37 19.48 -3.71 25.66
C THR A 37 20.56 -4.48 26.45
N LYS A 38 21.65 -3.80 26.81
CA LYS A 38 22.71 -4.39 27.66
C LYS A 38 22.20 -4.76 29.04
N GLN A 39 21.36 -3.92 29.66
CA GLN A 39 20.79 -4.22 30.99
C GLN A 39 19.85 -5.41 30.90
N LEU A 40 18.95 -5.46 29.92
CA LEU A 40 18.03 -6.59 29.73
C LEU A 40 18.78 -7.89 29.46
N THR A 41 19.79 -7.84 28.57
CA THR A 41 20.64 -9.01 28.28
C THR A 41 21.33 -9.51 29.53
N LYS A 42 21.96 -8.62 30.30
CA LYS A 42 22.68 -8.99 31.55
C LYS A 42 21.73 -9.61 32.59
N MET A 43 20.51 -9.06 32.75
CA MET A 43 19.51 -9.63 33.65
C MET A 43 19.14 -11.06 33.21
N SER A 44 18.88 -11.24 31.90
CA SER A 44 18.55 -12.56 31.35
C SER A 44 19.72 -13.55 31.49
N ASP A 45 20.97 -13.13 31.24
CA ASP A 45 22.18 -13.96 31.43
C ASP A 45 22.27 -14.46 32.87
N GLN A 46 22.05 -13.57 33.84
CA GLN A 46 22.14 -13.91 35.27
C GLN A 46 21.07 -14.93 35.70
N ILE A 47 19.83 -14.72 35.24
CA ILE A 47 18.72 -15.59 35.59
C ILE A 47 18.93 -16.98 34.97
N LEU A 48 19.22 -17.03 33.68
CA LEU A 48 19.42 -18.27 32.95
C LEU A 48 20.58 -19.07 33.53
N ALA A 49 21.70 -18.42 33.87
CA ALA A 49 22.82 -19.09 34.53
C ALA A 49 22.45 -19.62 35.94
N HIS A 50 21.62 -18.89 36.70
CA HIS A 50 21.14 -19.35 37.99
C HIS A 50 20.22 -20.57 37.84
N LEU A 51 19.25 -20.55 36.95
CA LEU A 51 18.34 -21.67 36.68
C LEU A 51 19.10 -22.91 36.19
N TRP A 52 20.07 -22.70 35.28
CA TRP A 52 20.94 -23.73 34.74
C TRP A 52 21.71 -24.46 35.84
N ASN A 53 22.31 -23.72 36.76
CA ASN A 53 23.04 -24.26 37.88
C ASN A 53 22.17 -25.10 38.84
N ASN A 54 20.93 -24.64 39.07
CA ASN A 54 19.97 -25.34 39.94
C ASN A 54 19.50 -26.67 39.33
N CYS A 55 19.53 -26.82 37.99
CA CYS A 55 19.17 -28.04 37.30
C CYS A 55 20.36 -29.02 37.16
N GLY A 56 21.55 -28.68 37.62
CA GLY A 56 22.71 -29.57 37.63
C GLY A 56 23.37 -29.84 36.26
N LEU A 57 23.14 -29.00 35.28
CA LEU A 57 23.61 -29.14 33.89
C LEU A 57 25.06 -28.65 33.65
N ASN A 58 25.77 -28.14 34.65
CA ASN A 58 26.99 -27.33 34.55
C ASN A 58 28.17 -27.93 33.79
N ASN A 59 28.38 -29.23 33.82
CA ASN A 59 29.56 -29.83 33.21
C ASN A 59 29.26 -30.76 32.03
N GLN A 60 27.99 -30.94 31.70
CA GLN A 60 27.56 -31.98 30.78
C GLN A 60 26.97 -31.38 29.47
N ALA A 61 26.35 -30.23 29.57
CA ALA A 61 25.78 -29.52 28.41
C ALA A 61 26.21 -28.06 28.41
N SER A 62 26.00 -27.35 27.32
CA SER A 62 26.25 -25.90 27.20
C SER A 62 24.98 -25.16 26.94
N LEU A 63 24.79 -24.03 27.64
CA LEU A 63 23.75 -23.04 27.34
C LEU A 63 24.34 -21.92 26.51
N ILE A 64 23.70 -21.66 25.36
CA ILE A 64 24.18 -20.75 24.34
C ILE A 64 23.04 -19.77 24.02
N ALA A 65 23.31 -18.48 24.03
CA ALA A 65 22.44 -17.47 23.48
C ALA A 65 22.60 -17.42 21.94
N VAL A 66 21.51 -17.37 21.22
CA VAL A 66 21.54 -17.31 19.74
C VAL A 66 20.67 -16.15 19.23
N GLY A 67 20.73 -15.86 17.94
CA GLY A 67 19.93 -14.81 17.31
C GLY A 67 20.10 -13.43 17.96
N GLY A 68 19.02 -12.71 18.17
CA GLY A 68 18.99 -11.38 18.78
C GLY A 68 19.59 -11.33 20.20
N TYR A 69 19.36 -12.36 20.97
CA TYR A 69 19.91 -12.51 22.31
C TYR A 69 21.42 -12.81 22.29
N GLY A 70 21.88 -13.60 21.31
CA GLY A 70 23.30 -13.85 21.07
C GLY A 70 24.08 -12.57 20.77
N ARG A 71 23.51 -11.64 19.99
CA ARG A 71 24.09 -10.32 19.68
C ARG A 71 24.12 -9.33 20.86
N ASN A 72 23.65 -9.67 22.05
CA ASN A 72 23.42 -8.74 23.15
C ASN A 72 22.42 -7.61 22.84
N ALA A 73 21.44 -7.88 21.97
CA ALA A 73 20.42 -6.96 21.50
C ALA A 73 19.01 -7.39 21.93
N LEU A 74 18.83 -7.64 23.22
CA LEU A 74 17.52 -8.01 23.77
C LEU A 74 16.67 -6.74 23.96
N PHE A 75 15.56 -6.66 23.23
CA PHE A 75 14.60 -5.56 23.34
C PHE A 75 13.51 -5.88 24.39
N PRO A 76 12.76 -4.85 24.87
CA PRO A 76 11.57 -5.11 25.68
C PRO A 76 10.62 -6.08 24.95
N HIS A 77 10.05 -7.02 25.69
CA HIS A 77 9.10 -8.02 25.14
C HIS A 77 9.63 -8.84 23.96
N SER A 78 10.95 -8.98 23.81
CA SER A 78 11.55 -9.88 22.80
C SER A 78 11.76 -11.26 23.38
N ASP A 79 11.62 -12.27 22.51
CA ASP A 79 11.94 -13.65 22.84
C ASP A 79 13.41 -13.81 23.20
N ILE A 80 13.72 -14.74 24.09
CA ILE A 80 15.07 -15.11 24.51
C ILE A 80 15.42 -16.41 23.80
N ASP A 81 16.13 -16.30 22.68
CA ASP A 81 16.51 -17.45 21.87
C ASP A 81 17.73 -18.15 22.46
N ILE A 82 17.57 -19.44 22.83
CA ILE A 82 18.64 -20.26 23.44
C ILE A 82 18.83 -21.56 22.69
N LEU A 83 20.06 -22.00 22.63
CA LEU A 83 20.46 -23.35 22.24
C LEU A 83 21.04 -24.08 23.44
N ILE A 84 20.47 -25.24 23.76
CA ILE A 84 20.99 -26.19 24.70
C ILE A 84 21.79 -27.21 23.89
N LEU A 85 23.12 -27.10 23.98
CA LEU A 85 24.04 -27.96 23.25
C LEU A 85 24.36 -29.19 24.10
N LEU A 86 24.01 -30.37 23.60
CA LEU A 86 24.21 -31.67 24.24
C LEU A 86 25.47 -32.37 23.72
N PRO A 87 26.08 -33.33 24.51
CA PRO A 87 27.12 -34.21 24.04
C PRO A 87 26.65 -35.01 22.81
N ALA A 88 27.60 -35.36 21.92
CA ALA A 88 27.31 -36.17 20.74
C ALA A 88 26.90 -37.62 21.06
N GLU A 89 27.28 -38.17 22.25
CA GLU A 89 26.94 -39.50 22.66
C GLU A 89 25.47 -39.59 23.15
N GLU A 90 24.65 -40.35 22.44
CA GLU A 90 23.20 -40.45 22.65
C GLU A 90 22.82 -40.85 24.08
N LYS A 91 23.57 -41.80 24.69
CA LYS A 91 23.32 -42.21 26.07
C LYS A 91 23.51 -41.07 27.07
N GLN A 92 24.53 -40.23 26.89
CA GLN A 92 24.78 -39.05 27.73
C GLN A 92 23.71 -37.97 27.49
N ALA A 93 23.31 -37.75 26.25
CA ALA A 93 22.25 -36.84 25.90
C ALA A 93 20.89 -37.23 26.51
N LEU A 94 20.50 -38.50 26.40
CA LEU A 94 19.28 -39.05 27.02
C LEU A 94 19.26 -38.96 28.54
N ALA A 95 20.41 -39.11 29.19
CA ALA A 95 20.52 -38.96 30.64
C ALA A 95 20.23 -37.54 31.15
N LEU A 96 20.36 -36.51 30.27
CA LEU A 96 20.13 -35.12 30.61
C LEU A 96 18.69 -34.64 30.30
N SER A 97 17.86 -35.45 29.67
CA SER A 97 16.52 -35.03 29.20
C SER A 97 15.66 -34.44 30.32
N LYS A 98 15.61 -35.06 31.50
CA LYS A 98 14.82 -34.57 32.64
C LYS A 98 15.33 -33.23 33.16
N GLN A 99 16.65 -33.05 33.25
CA GLN A 99 17.23 -31.76 33.68
C GLN A 99 16.98 -30.64 32.66
N VAL A 100 17.02 -30.96 31.37
CA VAL A 100 16.70 -30.03 30.31
C VAL A 100 15.23 -29.62 30.35
N GLU A 101 14.31 -30.58 30.49
CA GLU A 101 12.88 -30.31 30.66
C GLU A 101 12.62 -29.43 31.91
N GLN A 102 13.25 -29.77 33.02
CA GLN A 102 13.15 -29.01 34.27
C GLN A 102 13.68 -27.58 34.10
N PHE A 103 14.79 -27.39 33.36
CA PHE A 103 15.34 -26.09 33.09
C PHE A 103 14.38 -25.23 32.23
N ILE A 104 13.81 -25.81 31.16
CA ILE A 104 12.83 -25.15 30.30
C ILE A 104 11.60 -24.76 31.11
N ALA A 105 11.04 -25.65 31.90
CA ALA A 105 9.90 -25.37 32.78
C ALA A 105 10.22 -24.23 33.77
N SER A 106 11.40 -24.26 34.42
CA SER A 106 11.82 -23.23 35.35
C SER A 106 11.97 -21.85 34.68
N CYS A 107 12.34 -21.80 33.37
CA CYS A 107 12.35 -20.56 32.62
C CYS A 107 10.94 -20.00 32.42
N TRP A 108 9.95 -20.84 32.09
CA TRP A 108 8.55 -20.43 31.93
C TRP A 108 7.96 -19.96 33.28
N ASP A 109 8.25 -20.66 34.38
CA ASP A 109 7.82 -20.28 35.74
C ASP A 109 8.37 -18.90 36.15
N MET A 110 9.58 -18.57 35.70
CA MET A 110 10.18 -17.26 35.88
C MET A 110 9.57 -16.17 34.99
N GLY A 111 8.65 -16.53 34.08
CA GLY A 111 8.06 -15.58 33.16
C GLY A 111 9.02 -15.13 32.04
N LEU A 112 9.96 -15.99 31.65
CA LEU A 112 10.82 -15.80 30.49
C LEU A 112 10.14 -16.41 29.27
N GLU A 113 9.95 -15.60 28.23
CA GLU A 113 9.51 -16.09 26.91
C GLU A 113 10.75 -16.62 26.17
N ILE A 114 11.01 -17.92 26.29
CA ILE A 114 12.18 -18.55 25.67
C ILE A 114 11.81 -19.26 24.37
N GLY A 115 12.60 -19.02 23.33
CA GLY A 115 12.70 -19.86 22.13
C GLY A 115 13.86 -20.84 22.35
N SER A 116 13.57 -22.12 22.60
CA SER A 116 14.62 -23.10 22.91
C SER A 116 14.79 -24.12 21.80
N SER A 117 16.04 -24.43 21.47
CA SER A 117 16.42 -25.61 20.68
C SER A 117 17.39 -26.47 21.48
N VAL A 118 17.22 -27.78 21.38
CA VAL A 118 18.06 -28.78 22.09
C VAL A 118 18.68 -29.65 21.00
N ARG A 119 20.01 -29.58 20.84
CA ARG A 119 20.72 -30.26 19.74
C ARG A 119 22.13 -30.62 20.14
N ASN A 120 22.71 -31.59 19.48
CA ASN A 120 24.16 -31.81 19.50
C ASN A 120 24.83 -31.04 18.31
N THR A 121 26.15 -31.07 18.26
CA THR A 121 26.91 -30.36 17.21
C THR A 121 26.59 -30.85 15.80
N LEU A 122 26.39 -32.15 15.59
CA LEU A 122 26.08 -32.74 14.28
C LEU A 122 24.70 -32.28 13.79
N GLU A 123 23.70 -32.32 14.67
CA GLU A 123 22.35 -31.81 14.38
C GLU A 123 22.36 -30.32 14.05
N CYS A 124 23.15 -29.52 14.78
CA CYS A 124 23.33 -28.09 14.44
C CYS A 124 23.90 -27.89 13.04
N MET A 125 24.86 -28.69 12.63
CA MET A 125 25.45 -28.60 11.29
C MET A 125 24.43 -28.98 10.21
N SER A 126 23.76 -30.14 10.37
CA SER A 126 22.74 -30.63 9.42
C SER A 126 21.59 -29.63 9.22
N GLU A 127 21.05 -29.10 10.31
CA GLU A 127 19.95 -28.11 10.24
C GLU A 127 20.42 -26.79 9.59
N SER A 128 21.66 -26.37 9.90
CA SER A 128 22.20 -25.15 9.33
C SER A 128 22.48 -25.25 7.82
N GLU A 129 22.70 -26.43 7.28
CA GLU A 129 22.83 -26.66 5.84
C GLU A 129 21.48 -26.49 5.12
N GLN A 130 20.38 -26.90 5.76
CA GLN A 130 19.05 -26.88 5.16
C GLN A 130 18.34 -25.53 5.31
N ASP A 131 18.59 -24.80 6.41
CA ASP A 131 17.91 -23.54 6.71
C ASP A 131 18.92 -22.42 7.01
N VAL A 132 18.95 -21.43 6.13
CA VAL A 132 19.78 -20.22 6.30
C VAL A 132 19.40 -19.41 7.53
N THR A 133 18.15 -19.54 8.03
CA THR A 133 17.71 -18.86 9.26
C THR A 133 18.36 -19.49 10.47
N VAL A 134 18.41 -20.82 10.53
CA VAL A 134 19.13 -21.56 11.57
C VAL A 134 20.63 -21.22 11.51
N ARG A 135 21.23 -21.25 10.30
CA ARG A 135 22.64 -20.86 10.11
C ARG A 135 22.92 -19.45 10.60
N THR A 136 22.03 -18.49 10.31
CA THR A 136 22.16 -17.11 10.79
C THR A 136 22.05 -17.01 12.31
N SER A 137 21.14 -17.78 12.93
CA SER A 137 20.97 -17.81 14.38
C SER A 137 22.22 -18.37 15.07
N LEU A 138 22.79 -19.46 14.54
CA LEU A 138 24.03 -20.07 15.04
C LEU A 138 25.26 -19.18 14.81
N LEU A 139 25.32 -18.42 13.75
CA LEU A 139 26.39 -17.43 13.51
C LEU A 139 26.47 -16.40 14.65
N GLU A 140 25.39 -16.13 15.35
CA GLU A 140 25.31 -15.20 16.48
C GLU A 140 25.46 -15.88 17.84
N ALA A 141 25.87 -17.15 17.86
CA ALA A 141 26.03 -17.92 19.07
C ALA A 141 26.99 -17.24 20.06
N ARG A 142 26.56 -17.19 21.34
CA ARG A 142 27.32 -16.64 22.47
C ARG A 142 27.20 -17.57 23.66
N PHE A 143 28.33 -18.03 24.19
CA PHE A 143 28.37 -18.88 25.39
C PHE A 143 27.80 -18.17 26.60
N LEU A 144 26.88 -18.80 27.32
CA LEU A 144 26.33 -18.32 28.59
C LEU A 144 26.95 -19.04 29.78
N CYS A 145 26.76 -20.36 29.88
CA CYS A 145 27.28 -21.17 30.95
C CYS A 145 27.27 -22.68 30.56
N GLY A 146 27.85 -23.53 31.40
CA GLY A 146 27.96 -24.95 31.18
C GLY A 146 29.33 -25.40 30.67
N ASN A 147 29.38 -26.43 29.83
CA ASN A 147 30.61 -27.01 29.29
C ASN A 147 31.23 -26.16 28.21
N LYS A 148 32.24 -25.37 28.57
CA LYS A 148 32.94 -24.47 27.65
C LYS A 148 33.69 -25.20 26.53
N GLN A 149 34.15 -26.41 26.75
CA GLN A 149 34.85 -27.16 25.72
C GLN A 149 33.91 -27.63 24.61
N LEU A 150 32.71 -28.09 24.99
CA LEU A 150 31.68 -28.47 24.06
C LEU A 150 31.27 -27.28 23.15
N PHE A 151 31.17 -26.10 23.71
CA PHE A 151 30.91 -24.89 22.92
C PHE A 151 32.05 -24.56 21.95
N LYS A 152 33.31 -24.67 22.39
CA LYS A 152 34.47 -24.42 21.50
C LYS A 152 34.53 -25.43 20.34
N ASP A 153 34.20 -26.68 20.61
CA ASP A 153 34.18 -27.72 19.56
C ASP A 153 33.07 -27.44 18.54
N PHE A 154 31.91 -26.98 19.01
CA PHE A 154 30.84 -26.48 18.16
C PHE A 154 31.29 -25.26 17.32
N GLU A 155 31.93 -24.23 17.95
CA GLU A 155 32.41 -23.05 17.22
C GLU A 155 33.36 -23.45 16.08
N LYS A 156 34.30 -24.33 16.34
CA LYS A 156 35.24 -24.82 15.32
C LYS A 156 34.55 -25.57 14.20
N ALA A 157 33.57 -26.44 14.53
CA ALA A 157 32.82 -27.19 13.54
C ALA A 157 31.97 -26.25 12.65
N PHE A 158 31.33 -25.27 13.29
CA PHE A 158 30.51 -24.29 12.58
C PHE A 158 31.33 -23.38 11.66
N GLU A 159 32.50 -22.92 12.14
CA GLU A 159 33.42 -22.11 11.34
C GLU A 159 33.96 -22.90 10.14
N ALA A 160 34.31 -24.17 10.32
CA ALA A 160 34.78 -25.02 9.24
C ALA A 160 33.68 -25.35 8.20
N ALA A 161 32.41 -25.39 8.61
CA ALA A 161 31.27 -25.65 7.73
C ALA A 161 30.73 -24.36 7.04
N MET A 162 31.21 -23.19 7.42
CA MET A 162 30.71 -21.93 6.84
C MET A 162 31.31 -21.68 5.45
N ASP A 163 30.47 -21.72 4.44
CA ASP A 163 30.78 -21.19 3.09
C ASP A 163 30.28 -19.74 2.99
N PRO A 164 31.18 -18.75 3.00
CA PRO A 164 30.80 -17.34 2.89
C PRO A 164 30.06 -16.99 1.61
N LYS A 165 30.39 -17.64 0.48
CA LYS A 165 29.79 -17.38 -0.83
C LYS A 165 28.34 -17.88 -0.87
N ALA A 166 28.14 -19.14 -0.50
CA ALA A 166 26.80 -19.72 -0.42
C ALA A 166 25.92 -18.99 0.59
N PHE A 167 26.46 -18.59 1.75
CA PHE A 167 25.74 -17.81 2.76
C PHE A 167 25.34 -16.43 2.25
N PHE A 168 26.23 -15.73 1.55
CA PHE A 168 25.94 -14.42 0.93
C PHE A 168 24.78 -14.53 -0.04
N GLN A 169 24.82 -15.50 -0.98
CA GLN A 169 23.77 -15.69 -1.97
C GLN A 169 22.42 -16.03 -1.33
N ALA A 170 22.40 -16.91 -0.33
CA ALA A 170 21.18 -17.27 0.41
C ALA A 170 20.59 -16.06 1.15
N LYS A 171 21.42 -15.23 1.79
CA LYS A 171 20.96 -14.01 2.49
C LYS A 171 20.47 -12.93 1.53
N GLN A 172 21.06 -12.82 0.35
CA GLN A 172 20.61 -11.91 -0.69
C GLN A 172 19.22 -12.34 -1.23
N ALA A 173 19.04 -13.65 -1.49
CA ALA A 173 17.75 -14.19 -1.91
C ALA A 173 16.66 -13.98 -0.85
N GLU A 174 16.95 -14.27 0.43
CA GLU A 174 16.05 -14.01 1.56
C GLU A 174 15.67 -12.51 1.65
N GLN A 175 16.64 -11.61 1.47
CA GLN A 175 16.40 -10.16 1.49
C GLN A 175 15.46 -9.73 0.35
N ILE A 176 15.66 -10.25 -0.86
CA ILE A 176 14.79 -9.97 -2.01
C ILE A 176 13.36 -10.42 -1.72
N GLN A 177 13.16 -11.66 -1.25
CA GLN A 177 11.85 -12.17 -0.90
C GLN A 177 11.17 -11.34 0.20
N ARG A 178 11.93 -10.95 1.22
CA ARG A 178 11.44 -10.10 2.30
C ARG A 178 11.03 -8.72 1.79
N HIS A 179 11.85 -8.06 0.96
CA HIS A 179 11.53 -6.76 0.38
C HIS A 179 10.26 -6.85 -0.48
N TYR A 180 10.12 -7.90 -1.30
CA TYR A 180 8.92 -8.13 -2.10
C TYR A 180 7.65 -8.20 -1.24
N LYS A 181 7.68 -8.90 -0.10
CA LYS A 181 6.56 -8.95 0.86
C LYS A 181 6.12 -7.56 1.35
N TYR A 182 7.04 -6.60 1.40
CA TYR A 182 6.81 -5.21 1.78
C TYR A 182 6.77 -4.27 0.56
N GLN A 183 6.40 -4.80 -0.61
CA GLN A 183 6.18 -4.04 -1.86
C GLN A 183 7.42 -3.26 -2.31
N ASP A 184 8.61 -3.72 -1.98
CA ASP A 184 9.91 -3.13 -2.33
C ASP A 184 10.04 -1.64 -1.93
N THR A 185 9.24 -1.18 -0.96
CA THR A 185 9.24 0.21 -0.54
C THR A 185 9.34 0.39 0.98
N PRO A 186 10.18 1.32 1.46
CA PRO A 186 10.18 1.73 2.86
C PRO A 186 9.05 2.71 3.20
N TYR A 187 8.26 3.17 2.21
CA TYR A 187 7.36 4.32 2.32
C TYR A 187 5.89 3.93 2.54
N SER A 188 5.62 2.72 3.04
CA SER A 188 4.30 2.37 3.56
C SER A 188 3.95 3.27 4.74
N LEU A 189 2.66 3.59 4.92
CA LEU A 189 2.21 4.44 6.04
C LEU A 189 2.29 3.72 7.40
N GLU A 190 2.24 2.40 7.42
CA GLU A 190 2.44 1.54 8.59
C GLU A 190 3.62 0.57 8.36
N PRO A 191 4.87 1.07 8.23
CA PRO A 191 5.99 0.22 7.90
C PRO A 191 6.44 -0.61 9.12
N ASN A 192 7.07 -1.75 8.84
CA ASN A 192 7.75 -2.55 9.86
C ASN A 192 9.19 -2.05 10.01
N CYS A 193 9.53 -1.45 11.16
CA CYS A 193 10.86 -0.86 11.40
C CYS A 193 12.00 -1.87 11.43
N LYS A 194 11.70 -3.16 11.52
CA LYS A 194 12.66 -4.26 11.50
C LYS A 194 12.78 -4.88 10.12
N GLU A 195 11.64 -5.25 9.50
CA GLU A 195 11.63 -6.12 8.33
C GLU A 195 11.41 -5.38 6.99
N SER A 196 10.80 -4.17 6.97
CA SER A 196 10.63 -3.40 5.73
C SER A 196 11.97 -2.98 5.13
N PRO A 197 12.04 -2.71 3.81
CA PRO A 197 13.25 -2.18 3.18
C PRO A 197 13.82 -0.98 3.94
N GLY A 198 15.11 -0.99 4.22
CA GLY A 198 15.78 0.03 5.04
C GLY A 198 15.54 -0.11 6.55
N GLY A 199 14.93 -1.20 7.02
CA GLY A 199 14.76 -1.52 8.43
C GLY A 199 16.01 -2.12 9.09
N LEU A 200 15.87 -2.47 10.37
CA LEU A 200 16.98 -3.06 11.15
C LEU A 200 17.52 -4.36 10.56
N ARG A 201 16.67 -5.13 9.87
CA ARG A 201 17.08 -6.39 9.26
C ARG A 201 18.11 -6.19 8.14
N ASP A 202 18.03 -5.10 7.38
CA ASP A 202 19.02 -4.79 6.33
C ASP A 202 20.39 -4.51 6.92
N LEU A 203 20.45 -3.79 8.05
CA LEU A 203 21.70 -3.59 8.80
C LEU A 203 22.25 -4.90 9.38
N GLN A 204 21.36 -5.79 9.83
CA GLN A 204 21.73 -7.10 10.33
C GLN A 204 22.28 -8.00 9.22
N VAL A 205 21.71 -7.97 8.01
CA VAL A 205 22.22 -8.72 6.85
C VAL A 205 23.67 -8.33 6.55
N ILE A 206 23.98 -7.03 6.52
CA ILE A 206 25.36 -6.55 6.35
C ILE A 206 26.29 -7.16 7.42
N SER A 207 25.89 -7.10 8.70
CA SER A 207 26.68 -7.64 9.80
C SER A 207 26.89 -9.15 9.69
N TRP A 208 25.87 -9.90 9.30
CA TRP A 208 25.94 -11.36 9.15
C TRP A 208 26.84 -11.79 8.02
N VAL A 209 26.67 -11.18 6.83
CA VAL A 209 27.53 -11.53 5.67
C VAL A 209 28.97 -11.09 5.91
N SER A 210 29.20 -9.98 6.61
CA SER A 210 30.55 -9.55 7.00
C SER A 210 31.21 -10.53 7.95
N LYS A 211 30.46 -11.00 8.97
CA LYS A 211 30.97 -11.99 9.94
C LYS A 211 31.27 -13.33 9.27
N ALA A 212 30.36 -13.81 8.40
CA ALA A 212 30.55 -15.06 7.64
C ALA A 212 31.75 -14.97 6.68
N ALA A 213 32.02 -13.79 6.13
CA ALA A 213 33.13 -13.53 5.22
C ALA A 213 34.45 -13.17 5.94
N HIS A 214 34.49 -13.23 7.28
CA HIS A 214 35.64 -12.83 8.12
C HIS A 214 36.12 -11.40 7.91
N LEU A 215 35.22 -10.48 7.51
CA LEU A 215 35.51 -9.05 7.31
C LEU A 215 35.33 -8.22 8.59
N GLY A 216 34.95 -8.86 9.69
CA GLY A 216 34.73 -8.24 10.99
C GLY A 216 33.33 -8.39 11.55
N ASN A 217 33.17 -8.00 12.82
CA ASN A 217 31.91 -8.16 13.57
C ASN A 217 31.11 -6.87 13.71
N THR A 218 31.71 -5.74 13.36
CA THR A 218 31.12 -4.40 13.53
C THR A 218 31.30 -3.54 12.28
N PHE A 219 30.46 -2.53 12.09
CA PHE A 219 30.66 -1.55 11.01
C PHE A 219 31.99 -0.79 11.12
N LYS A 220 32.58 -0.72 12.32
CA LYS A 220 33.90 -0.16 12.50
C LYS A 220 34.98 -1.03 11.86
N ASP A 221 34.87 -2.34 11.99
CA ASP A 221 35.82 -3.28 11.37
C ASP A 221 35.77 -3.15 9.82
N LEU A 222 34.55 -3.05 9.25
CA LEU A 222 34.37 -2.76 7.82
C LEU A 222 35.01 -1.43 7.38
N SER A 223 35.05 -0.43 8.28
CA SER A 223 35.74 0.83 7.98
C SER A 223 37.28 0.67 8.00
N LEU A 224 37.79 -0.19 8.82
CA LEU A 224 39.22 -0.50 8.86
C LEU A 224 39.68 -1.28 7.60
N GLU A 225 38.79 -2.16 7.09
CA GLU A 225 38.97 -2.87 5.83
C GLU A 225 38.74 -1.98 4.59
N GLY A 226 38.38 -0.70 4.75
CA GLY A 226 38.18 0.25 3.66
C GLY A 226 36.83 0.06 2.90
N LEU A 227 35.95 -0.84 3.36
CA LEU A 227 34.65 -1.11 2.75
C LEU A 227 33.63 -0.01 3.08
N VAL A 228 33.80 0.64 4.21
CA VAL A 228 32.95 1.72 4.74
C VAL A 228 33.81 2.96 4.97
N THR A 229 33.40 4.08 4.40
CA THR A 229 34.03 5.37 4.71
C THR A 229 33.67 5.83 6.13
N GLN A 230 34.47 6.67 6.74
CA GLN A 230 34.21 7.22 8.10
C GLN A 230 32.86 7.95 8.18
N ARG A 231 32.44 8.55 7.08
CA ARG A 231 31.14 9.24 6.97
C ARG A 231 29.97 8.25 6.92
N GLU A 232 30.08 7.19 6.11
CA GLU A 232 29.11 6.11 6.04
C GLU A 232 28.97 5.41 7.40
N LEU A 233 30.10 5.16 8.10
CA LEU A 233 30.11 4.61 9.46
C LEU A 233 29.31 5.47 10.43
N THR A 234 29.49 6.78 10.37
CA THR A 234 28.74 7.73 11.23
C THR A 234 27.24 7.67 10.92
N GLU A 235 26.89 7.58 9.63
CA GLU A 235 25.49 7.52 9.18
C GLU A 235 24.84 6.18 9.54
N LEU A 236 25.53 5.06 9.36
CA LEU A 236 25.07 3.73 9.78
C LEU A 236 24.76 3.69 11.27
N ASN A 237 25.71 4.10 12.10
CA ASN A 237 25.55 4.10 13.56
C ASN A 237 24.41 5.01 14.03
N ARG A 238 24.23 6.17 13.39
CA ARG A 238 23.14 7.11 13.70
C ARG A 238 21.77 6.52 13.37
N ASN A 239 21.63 5.95 12.18
CA ASN A 239 20.37 5.38 11.71
C ASN A 239 20.03 4.10 12.48
N GLN A 240 21.01 3.24 12.76
CA GLN A 240 20.82 2.07 13.60
C GLN A 240 20.28 2.45 14.98
N ARG A 241 20.92 3.37 15.67
CA ARG A 241 20.47 3.84 17.00
C ARG A 241 19.07 4.42 16.95
N PHE A 242 18.75 5.19 15.91
CA PHE A 242 17.43 5.75 15.73
C PHE A 242 16.37 4.64 15.58
N LEU A 243 16.58 3.67 14.69
CA LEU A 243 15.65 2.56 14.47
C LEU A 243 15.52 1.66 15.71
N GLU A 244 16.62 1.40 16.42
CA GLU A 244 16.61 0.65 17.69
C GLU A 244 15.83 1.39 18.78
N THR A 245 16.03 2.71 18.91
CA THR A 245 15.30 3.55 19.88
C THR A 245 13.82 3.58 19.58
N LEU A 246 13.47 3.71 18.30
CA LEU A 246 12.11 3.68 17.81
C LEU A 246 11.44 2.34 18.13
N ARG A 247 12.11 1.22 17.86
CA ARG A 247 11.63 -0.14 18.16
C ARG A 247 11.41 -0.36 19.65
N ALA A 248 12.35 0.08 20.49
CA ALA A 248 12.23 -0.06 21.94
C ALA A 248 11.01 0.71 22.48
N ASN A 249 10.79 1.95 22.01
CA ASN A 249 9.60 2.73 22.38
C ASN A 249 8.30 2.07 21.89
N LEU A 250 8.27 1.50 20.68
CA LEU A 250 7.10 0.77 20.18
C LEU A 250 6.74 -0.42 21.07
N HIS A 251 7.72 -1.24 21.47
CA HIS A 251 7.50 -2.36 22.37
C HIS A 251 6.93 -1.92 23.72
N LEU A 252 7.46 -0.85 24.29
CA LEU A 252 7.00 -0.31 25.58
C LEU A 252 5.59 0.30 25.50
N LEU A 253 5.27 0.98 24.41
CA LEU A 253 3.94 1.56 24.18
C LEU A 253 2.89 0.47 23.94
N ALA A 254 3.22 -0.53 23.13
CA ALA A 254 2.33 -1.63 22.83
C ALA A 254 2.23 -2.67 23.96
N LYS A 255 3.15 -2.63 24.95
CA LYS A 255 3.30 -3.62 26.03
C LYS A 255 3.44 -5.07 25.51
N ARG A 256 3.99 -5.21 24.32
CA ARG A 256 4.25 -6.48 23.63
C ARG A 256 5.26 -6.26 22.52
N ARG A 257 5.72 -7.33 21.91
CA ARG A 257 6.51 -7.25 20.68
C ARG A 257 5.70 -6.57 19.57
N GLN A 258 6.19 -5.42 19.08
CA GLN A 258 5.55 -4.62 18.05
C GLN A 258 6.61 -3.94 17.18
N ASP A 259 6.74 -4.38 15.93
CA ASP A 259 7.70 -3.86 14.98
C ASP A 259 7.06 -2.98 13.89
N VAL A 260 5.72 -2.99 13.77
CA VAL A 260 4.95 -2.16 12.84
C VAL A 260 4.62 -0.81 13.48
N LEU A 261 4.92 0.28 12.76
CA LEU A 261 4.54 1.64 13.14
C LEU A 261 3.06 1.89 12.82
N ALA A 262 2.18 1.21 13.56
CA ALA A 262 0.74 1.34 13.37
C ALA A 262 0.27 2.76 13.66
N PHE A 263 -0.75 3.25 12.95
CA PHE A 263 -1.22 4.62 13.03
C PHE A 263 -1.51 5.09 14.46
N ASP A 264 -2.18 4.25 15.24
CA ASP A 264 -2.53 4.52 16.65
C ASP A 264 -1.31 4.67 17.56
N LEU A 265 -0.13 4.15 17.15
CA LEU A 265 1.11 4.25 17.90
C LEU A 265 2.00 5.40 17.45
N GLN A 266 1.77 6.00 16.26
CA GLN A 266 2.68 7.02 15.71
C GLN A 266 2.71 8.30 16.55
N ALA A 267 1.56 8.82 16.98
CA ALA A 267 1.50 10.01 17.83
C ALA A 267 2.05 9.75 19.25
N PRO A 268 1.67 8.67 19.96
CA PRO A 268 2.30 8.29 21.22
C PRO A 268 3.83 8.08 21.11
N LEU A 269 4.28 7.48 19.99
CA LEU A 269 5.69 7.27 19.72
C LEU A 269 6.46 8.59 19.56
N ALA A 270 5.90 9.54 18.81
CA ALA A 270 6.48 10.87 18.66
C ALA A 270 6.64 11.58 20.02
N ALA A 271 5.60 11.51 20.86
CA ALA A 271 5.63 12.06 22.22
C ALA A 271 6.70 11.37 23.09
N ALA A 272 6.77 10.03 23.07
CA ALA A 272 7.77 9.27 23.83
C ALA A 272 9.21 9.61 23.40
N MET A 273 9.42 9.95 22.12
CA MET A 273 10.73 10.36 21.60
C MET A 273 10.97 11.88 21.65
N GLY A 274 10.12 12.64 22.35
CA GLY A 274 10.26 14.08 22.57
C GLY A 274 10.06 14.94 21.33
N ILE A 275 9.39 14.42 20.30
CA ILE A 275 9.06 15.17 19.08
C ILE A 275 7.77 15.96 19.34
N LYS A 276 7.86 17.27 19.18
CA LYS A 276 6.75 18.20 19.39
C LYS A 276 6.05 18.51 18.07
N GLU A 277 4.78 18.84 18.19
CA GLU A 277 4.00 19.36 17.08
C GLU A 277 4.50 20.76 16.67
N GLU A 278 4.60 20.99 15.37
CA GLU A 278 4.93 22.30 14.78
C GLU A 278 3.66 22.90 14.16
N SER A 279 3.61 24.22 14.01
CA SER A 279 2.44 24.94 13.48
C SER A 279 1.92 24.44 12.10
N SER A 280 2.78 23.76 11.34
CA SER A 280 2.48 23.25 10.00
C SER A 280 2.55 21.72 9.87
N ARG A 281 2.83 21.00 10.99
CA ARG A 281 3.07 19.55 10.91
C ARG A 281 2.75 18.85 12.22
N LEU A 282 1.99 17.76 12.15
CA LEU A 282 1.71 16.88 13.28
C LEU A 282 2.96 16.16 13.77
N ALA A 283 3.04 15.87 15.06
CA ALA A 283 4.17 15.14 15.64
C ALA A 283 4.35 13.74 15.00
N SER A 284 3.23 13.07 14.67
CA SER A 284 3.23 11.80 13.92
C SER A 284 3.87 11.92 12.55
N GLU A 285 3.60 12.98 11.80
CA GLU A 285 4.26 13.24 10.51
C GLU A 285 5.76 13.47 10.64
N ALA A 286 6.15 14.19 11.68
CA ALA A 286 7.56 14.50 11.93
C ALA A 286 8.37 13.23 12.25
N ILE A 287 7.85 12.32 13.11
CA ILE A 287 8.52 11.05 13.41
C ILE A 287 8.58 10.14 12.19
N MET A 288 7.48 10.02 11.44
CA MET A 288 7.42 9.18 10.25
C MET A 288 8.36 9.68 9.15
N ARG A 289 8.43 10.99 8.92
CA ARG A 289 9.38 11.56 7.97
C ARG A 289 10.84 11.25 8.37
N ARG A 290 11.15 11.31 9.66
CA ARG A 290 12.47 10.93 10.17
C ARG A 290 12.75 9.45 9.96
N TYR A 291 11.72 8.60 10.16
CA TYR A 291 11.81 7.17 9.85
C TYR A 291 12.10 6.93 8.37
N TYR A 292 11.34 7.55 7.46
CA TYR A 292 11.55 7.37 6.02
C TYR A 292 12.95 7.81 5.56
N TRP A 293 13.47 8.88 6.13
CA TRP A 293 14.84 9.31 5.81
C TRP A 293 15.89 8.32 6.34
N ALA A 294 15.69 7.77 7.52
CA ALA A 294 16.57 6.74 8.07
C ALA A 294 16.51 5.46 7.22
N ALA A 295 15.31 4.99 6.90
CA ALA A 295 15.10 3.80 6.07
C ALA A 295 15.70 3.97 4.66
N LYS A 296 15.51 5.14 4.03
CA LYS A 296 16.15 5.47 2.75
C LYS A 296 17.67 5.40 2.82
N ALA A 297 18.26 5.98 3.85
CA ALA A 297 19.71 5.97 4.03
C ALA A 297 20.25 4.56 4.28
N VAL A 298 19.58 3.78 5.13
CA VAL A 298 19.93 2.37 5.38
C VAL A 298 19.85 1.55 4.12
N ASN A 299 18.77 1.69 3.33
CA ASN A 299 18.59 0.95 2.09
C ASN A 299 19.69 1.27 1.06
N GLN A 300 20.08 2.54 0.92
CA GLN A 300 21.20 2.94 0.06
C GLN A 300 22.53 2.36 0.52
N LEU A 301 22.83 2.43 1.82
CA LEU A 301 24.06 1.90 2.39
C LEU A 301 24.11 0.37 2.31
N ASN A 302 22.98 -0.29 2.50
CA ASN A 302 22.86 -1.74 2.34
C ASN A 302 23.27 -2.17 0.93
N ASP A 303 22.74 -1.53 -0.13
CA ASP A 303 23.14 -1.84 -1.51
C ASP A 303 24.63 -1.64 -1.75
N VAL A 304 25.17 -0.49 -1.30
CA VAL A 304 26.61 -0.19 -1.50
C VAL A 304 27.48 -1.23 -0.81
N LEU A 305 27.13 -1.61 0.41
CA LEU A 305 27.96 -2.52 1.20
C LEU A 305 27.86 -3.96 0.72
N LEU A 306 26.64 -4.42 0.38
CA LEU A 306 26.48 -5.75 -0.19
C LEU A 306 27.22 -5.89 -1.52
N GLN A 307 27.19 -4.88 -2.40
CA GLN A 307 27.98 -4.89 -3.64
C GLN A 307 29.48 -4.93 -3.37
N ASN A 308 29.97 -4.18 -2.37
CA ASN A 308 31.40 -4.22 -2.02
C ASN A 308 31.84 -5.59 -1.47
N ILE A 309 30.99 -6.19 -0.61
CA ILE A 309 31.25 -7.53 -0.07
C ILE A 309 31.18 -8.59 -1.19
N GLU A 310 30.17 -8.48 -2.07
CA GLU A 310 30.05 -9.36 -3.25
C GLU A 310 31.29 -9.32 -4.14
N ALA A 311 31.82 -8.12 -4.40
CA ALA A 311 33.03 -7.96 -5.20
C ALA A 311 34.28 -8.61 -4.58
N LEU A 312 34.35 -8.69 -3.25
CA LEU A 312 35.40 -9.40 -2.52
C LEU A 312 35.22 -10.92 -2.54
N LEU A 313 33.97 -11.38 -2.34
CA LEU A 313 33.66 -12.82 -2.30
C LEU A 313 33.75 -13.48 -3.67
N PHE A 314 33.44 -12.73 -4.73
CA PHE A 314 33.44 -13.21 -6.11
C PHE A 314 34.42 -12.42 -6.98
N PRO A 315 35.73 -12.42 -6.68
CA PRO A 315 36.72 -11.78 -7.52
C PRO A 315 36.71 -12.48 -8.86
N GLN A 316 36.29 -11.80 -9.91
CA GLN A 316 36.24 -12.38 -11.24
C GLN A 316 37.56 -12.17 -11.95
N GLU A 317 38.15 -13.26 -12.42
CA GLU A 317 39.38 -13.26 -13.20
C GLU A 317 39.22 -12.62 -14.59
N SER A 318 37.97 -12.47 -15.07
CA SER A 318 37.66 -11.73 -16.31
C SER A 318 36.27 -11.18 -16.30
N LYS A 319 36.02 -10.06 -15.64
CA LYS A 319 34.74 -9.32 -15.82
C LYS A 319 34.78 -8.71 -17.21
N THR A 320 33.99 -9.23 -18.13
CA THR A 320 33.74 -8.57 -19.41
C THR A 320 33.14 -7.20 -19.09
N THR A 321 33.92 -6.16 -19.28
CA THR A 321 33.50 -4.78 -19.17
C THR A 321 33.05 -4.34 -20.55
N HIS A 322 31.78 -3.94 -20.67
CA HIS A 322 31.26 -3.41 -21.91
C HIS A 322 31.23 -1.88 -21.82
N ALA A 323 31.92 -1.22 -22.77
CA ALA A 323 31.77 0.22 -22.94
C ALA A 323 30.33 0.50 -23.43
N ILE A 324 29.69 1.54 -22.87
CA ILE A 324 28.34 1.94 -23.30
C ILE A 324 28.47 2.81 -24.53
N ALA A 325 27.85 2.36 -25.61
CA ALA A 325 27.84 3.09 -26.88
C ALA A 325 27.06 4.40 -26.78
N GLY A 326 27.47 5.41 -27.52
CA GLY A 326 26.79 6.71 -27.64
C GLY A 326 27.68 7.89 -27.26
N GLU A 327 27.44 9.01 -27.92
CA GLU A 327 28.19 10.25 -27.69
C GLU A 327 28.02 10.78 -26.26
N GLY A 328 29.08 11.04 -25.56
CA GLY A 328 29.10 11.48 -24.18
C GLY A 328 28.90 10.38 -23.13
N ASN A 329 28.91 9.11 -23.56
CA ASN A 329 28.79 7.94 -22.67
C ASN A 329 30.15 7.25 -22.38
N GLU A 330 31.24 7.80 -22.87
CA GLU A 330 32.58 7.18 -22.81
C GLU A 330 33.10 6.93 -21.39
N CYS A 331 32.52 7.66 -20.42
CA CYS A 331 32.85 7.50 -19.00
C CYS A 331 32.03 6.42 -18.30
N PHE A 332 31.05 5.81 -18.97
CA PHE A 332 30.19 4.79 -18.41
C PHE A 332 30.54 3.43 -18.95
N ILE A 333 30.48 2.44 -18.07
CA ILE A 333 30.75 1.03 -18.37
C ILE A 333 29.67 0.16 -17.74
N GLU A 334 29.35 -0.93 -18.40
CA GLU A 334 28.48 -1.97 -17.86
C GLU A 334 29.32 -3.15 -17.39
N ARG A 335 29.01 -3.66 -16.19
CA ARG A 335 29.59 -4.86 -15.60
C ARG A 335 28.48 -5.72 -15.03
N GLN A 336 28.15 -6.81 -15.70
CA GLN A 336 27.16 -7.79 -15.20
C GLN A 336 25.81 -7.19 -14.80
N GLY A 337 25.27 -6.32 -15.62
CA GLY A 337 24.00 -5.65 -15.36
C GLY A 337 24.09 -4.51 -14.33
N VAL A 338 25.31 -4.06 -14.00
CA VAL A 338 25.54 -2.90 -13.12
C VAL A 338 26.19 -1.78 -13.93
N LEU A 339 25.62 -0.59 -13.92
CA LEU A 339 26.22 0.61 -14.49
C LEU A 339 27.32 1.11 -13.56
N ASP A 340 28.51 1.35 -14.11
CA ASP A 340 29.66 1.87 -13.39
C ASP A 340 30.31 3.02 -14.15
N ILE A 341 31.25 3.73 -13.50
CA ILE A 341 32.01 4.84 -14.05
C ILE A 341 33.51 4.56 -14.01
N THR A 342 34.23 5.07 -15.00
CA THR A 342 35.69 4.90 -15.10
C THR A 342 36.47 5.76 -14.12
N ASP A 343 35.96 6.93 -13.73
CA ASP A 343 36.56 7.85 -12.75
C ASP A 343 35.59 8.11 -11.57
N PRO A 344 35.95 7.71 -10.33
CA PRO A 344 35.13 8.00 -9.13
C PRO A 344 34.92 9.48 -8.87
N GLN A 345 35.72 10.39 -9.46
CA GLN A 345 35.58 11.84 -9.34
C GLN A 345 34.79 12.47 -10.48
N LEU A 346 34.23 11.67 -11.39
CA LEU A 346 33.52 12.13 -12.58
C LEU A 346 32.53 13.27 -12.28
N PHE A 347 31.64 13.09 -11.34
CA PHE A 347 30.60 14.09 -11.03
C PHE A 347 31.09 15.35 -10.31
N GLN A 348 32.29 15.33 -9.77
CA GLN A 348 32.96 16.52 -9.24
C GLN A 348 33.55 17.39 -10.35
N LYS A 349 34.13 16.72 -11.37
CA LYS A 349 34.73 17.35 -12.54
C LYS A 349 33.71 17.76 -13.60
N HIS A 350 32.73 16.87 -13.82
CA HIS A 350 31.71 16.94 -14.87
C HIS A 350 30.30 16.77 -14.26
N PRO A 351 29.72 17.80 -13.60
CA PRO A 351 28.39 17.71 -12.95
C PRO A 351 27.22 17.39 -13.89
N GLU A 352 27.33 17.68 -15.20
CA GLU A 352 26.36 17.31 -16.23
C GLU A 352 26.20 15.81 -16.36
N GLN A 353 27.23 15.05 -16.10
CA GLN A 353 27.18 13.57 -16.14
C GLN A 353 26.28 12.97 -15.05
N ILE A 354 25.88 13.75 -14.05
CA ILE A 354 24.94 13.30 -13.02
C ILE A 354 23.57 12.92 -13.65
N LEU A 355 22.97 13.76 -14.48
CA LEU A 355 21.71 13.44 -15.15
C LEU A 355 21.91 12.42 -16.28
N ARG A 356 23.03 12.51 -17.01
CA ARG A 356 23.37 11.53 -18.03
C ARG A 356 23.45 10.09 -17.48
N THR A 357 23.88 9.91 -16.25
CA THR A 357 23.86 8.59 -15.58
C THR A 357 22.46 7.94 -15.64
N PHE A 358 21.41 8.72 -15.40
CA PHE A 358 20.05 8.21 -15.39
C PHE A 358 19.46 8.04 -16.80
N LEU A 359 19.91 8.85 -17.76
CA LEU A 359 19.58 8.65 -19.16
C LEU A 359 20.19 7.34 -19.68
N VAL A 360 21.49 7.13 -19.46
CA VAL A 360 22.20 5.90 -19.82
C VAL A 360 21.57 4.69 -19.13
N PHE A 361 21.21 4.81 -17.84
CA PHE A 361 20.52 3.76 -17.11
C PHE A 361 19.14 3.43 -17.71
N ALA A 362 18.39 4.44 -18.18
CA ALA A 362 17.10 4.20 -18.82
C ALA A 362 17.27 3.49 -20.18
N GLN A 363 18.24 3.91 -20.97
CA GLN A 363 18.52 3.41 -22.32
C GLN A 363 19.13 1.99 -22.33
N THR A 364 19.74 1.55 -21.23
CA THR A 364 20.42 0.25 -21.18
C THR A 364 19.54 -0.79 -20.49
N ALA A 365 18.80 -1.58 -21.27
CA ALA A 365 17.82 -2.55 -20.76
C ALA A 365 18.42 -3.60 -19.81
N ASN A 366 19.64 -4.08 -20.09
CA ASN A 366 20.31 -5.11 -19.29
C ASN A 366 20.84 -4.60 -17.94
N VAL A 367 20.94 -3.28 -17.74
CA VAL A 367 21.40 -2.69 -16.50
C VAL A 367 20.29 -2.68 -15.47
N LYS A 368 20.52 -3.32 -14.33
CA LYS A 368 19.54 -3.45 -13.23
C LYS A 368 19.80 -2.50 -12.06
N SER A 369 21.06 -2.09 -11.86
CA SER A 369 21.45 -1.24 -10.74
C SER A 369 22.63 -0.32 -11.09
N LEU A 370 22.90 0.63 -10.19
CA LEU A 370 24.10 1.45 -10.20
C LEU A 370 25.18 0.82 -9.31
N SER A 371 26.44 1.03 -9.64
CA SER A 371 27.58 0.57 -8.82
C SER A 371 27.69 1.33 -7.50
N ALA A 372 28.31 0.71 -6.52
CA ALA A 372 28.71 1.39 -5.27
C ALA A 372 29.55 2.65 -5.53
N THR A 373 30.39 2.63 -6.58
CA THR A 373 31.19 3.78 -7.04
C THR A 373 30.30 4.94 -7.45
N ILE A 374 29.27 4.68 -8.30
CA ILE A 374 28.31 5.72 -8.70
C ILE A 374 27.51 6.25 -7.50
N PHE A 375 27.01 5.38 -6.62
CA PHE A 375 26.29 5.85 -5.42
C PHE A 375 27.13 6.79 -4.56
N ARG A 376 28.38 6.44 -4.31
CA ARG A 376 29.33 7.28 -3.57
C ARG A 376 29.66 8.57 -4.29
N ALA A 377 29.91 8.50 -5.60
CA ALA A 377 30.20 9.66 -6.43
C ALA A 377 29.04 10.65 -6.45
N LEU A 378 27.78 10.19 -6.61
CA LEU A 378 26.57 11.01 -6.54
C LEU A 378 26.42 11.66 -5.16
N TYR A 379 26.63 10.88 -4.10
CA TYR A 379 26.57 11.39 -2.74
C TYR A 379 27.61 12.49 -2.49
N ASN A 380 28.82 12.33 -2.93
CA ASN A 380 29.89 13.30 -2.80
C ASN A 380 29.67 14.55 -3.65
N ALA A 381 29.05 14.42 -4.82
CA ALA A 381 28.72 15.52 -5.74
C ALA A 381 27.47 16.33 -5.34
N ARG A 382 26.85 16.05 -4.19
CA ARG A 382 25.59 16.72 -3.77
C ARG A 382 25.65 18.24 -3.73
N GLN A 383 26.81 18.81 -3.40
CA GLN A 383 26.99 20.27 -3.36
C GLN A 383 27.05 20.89 -4.76
N LYS A 384 27.41 20.09 -5.77
CA LYS A 384 27.44 20.54 -7.17
C LYS A 384 26.04 20.69 -7.76
N MET A 385 25.03 19.99 -7.19
CA MET A 385 23.64 20.07 -7.63
C MET A 385 22.95 21.32 -7.07
N ASP A 386 23.50 22.47 -7.37
CA ASP A 386 23.04 23.78 -6.92
C ASP A 386 22.09 24.47 -7.94
N SER A 387 21.85 25.75 -7.77
CA SER A 387 20.96 26.52 -8.67
C SER A 387 21.55 26.69 -10.07
N LYS A 388 22.91 26.77 -10.20
CA LYS A 388 23.56 26.90 -11.52
C LYS A 388 23.39 25.60 -12.31
N TRP A 389 23.64 24.45 -11.64
CA TRP A 389 23.48 23.15 -12.24
C TRP A 389 22.04 22.89 -12.74
N ARG A 390 21.00 23.30 -11.98
CA ARG A 390 19.59 23.19 -12.41
C ARG A 390 19.24 24.08 -13.59
N LYS A 391 19.90 25.22 -13.75
CA LYS A 391 19.64 26.18 -14.82
C LYS A 391 20.45 25.91 -16.07
N ASP A 392 21.42 25.01 -16.00
CA ASP A 392 22.26 24.64 -17.13
C ASP A 392 21.39 24.06 -18.28
N PRO A 393 21.51 24.60 -19.49
CA PRO A 393 20.75 24.12 -20.65
C PRO A 393 20.97 22.63 -20.95
N VAL A 394 22.19 22.12 -20.74
CA VAL A 394 22.53 20.72 -20.97
C VAL A 394 21.75 19.85 -19.99
N ASN A 395 21.74 20.20 -18.71
CA ASN A 395 20.99 19.45 -17.70
C ASN A 395 19.49 19.50 -17.93
N ARG A 396 18.94 20.61 -18.41
CA ARG A 396 17.51 20.73 -18.77
C ARG A 396 17.18 19.85 -19.97
N ALA A 397 18.03 19.83 -20.99
CA ALA A 397 17.85 18.96 -22.16
C ALA A 397 17.89 17.49 -21.73
N LEU A 398 18.89 17.07 -20.97
CA LEU A 398 19.02 15.70 -20.45
C LEU A 398 17.79 15.26 -19.63
N PHE A 399 17.23 16.15 -18.81
CA PHE A 399 16.04 15.81 -18.04
C PHE A 399 14.81 15.57 -18.94
N ILE A 400 14.64 16.36 -19.99
CA ILE A 400 13.58 16.15 -20.99
C ILE A 400 13.83 14.88 -21.81
N GLU A 401 15.09 14.57 -22.15
CA GLU A 401 15.46 13.33 -22.83
C GLU A 401 15.09 12.11 -21.97
N ILE A 402 15.40 12.10 -20.67
CA ILE A 402 14.99 11.02 -19.76
C ILE A 402 13.47 10.82 -19.78
N LEU A 403 12.68 11.90 -19.80
CA LEU A 403 11.20 11.84 -19.85
C LEU A 403 10.67 11.27 -21.17
N LYS A 404 11.39 11.47 -22.27
CA LYS A 404 11.02 11.03 -23.63
C LYS A 404 11.43 9.59 -23.92
N GLU A 405 12.32 9.00 -23.12
CA GLU A 405 12.78 7.63 -23.36
C GLU A 405 11.60 6.64 -23.48
N PRO A 406 11.62 5.77 -24.48
CA PRO A 406 10.55 4.79 -24.67
C PRO A 406 10.47 3.78 -23.53
N GLU A 407 11.60 3.47 -22.90
CA GLU A 407 11.70 2.50 -21.80
C GLU A 407 12.56 3.04 -20.65
N GLY A 408 12.56 2.35 -19.52
CA GLY A 408 13.44 2.64 -18.40
C GLY A 408 13.12 3.87 -17.54
N VAL A 409 12.22 4.77 -17.97
CA VAL A 409 11.89 6.04 -17.29
C VAL A 409 11.50 5.81 -15.83
N SER A 410 10.60 4.86 -15.56
CA SER A 410 10.14 4.56 -14.18
C SER A 410 11.30 4.12 -13.29
N ARG A 411 12.20 3.27 -13.80
CA ARG A 411 13.40 2.81 -13.08
C ARG A 411 14.36 3.97 -12.81
N ALA A 412 14.57 4.82 -13.82
CA ALA A 412 15.43 6.00 -13.69
C ALA A 412 14.90 6.97 -12.62
N PHE A 413 13.59 7.30 -12.63
CA PHE A 413 12.99 8.19 -11.64
C PHE A 413 13.00 7.61 -10.21
N GLN A 414 12.79 6.30 -10.05
CA GLN A 414 12.95 5.63 -8.76
C GLN A 414 14.39 5.77 -8.23
N LEU A 415 15.40 5.53 -9.08
CA LEU A 415 16.81 5.72 -8.72
C LEU A 415 17.15 7.18 -8.45
N MET A 416 16.64 8.12 -9.26
CA MET A 416 16.82 9.56 -9.01
C MET A 416 16.21 9.97 -7.65
N ASN A 417 15.04 9.44 -7.29
CA ASN A 417 14.46 9.67 -5.96
C ASN A 417 15.33 9.01 -4.89
N ARG A 418 15.70 7.75 -5.07
CA ARG A 418 16.52 6.98 -4.13
C ARG A 418 17.86 7.68 -3.84
N THR A 419 18.56 8.16 -4.87
CA THR A 419 19.83 8.92 -4.76
C THR A 419 19.64 10.38 -4.37
N SER A 420 18.39 10.83 -4.21
CA SER A 420 18.00 12.22 -3.91
C SER A 420 18.36 13.23 -5.03
N VAL A 421 18.73 12.78 -6.21
CA VAL A 421 19.00 13.62 -7.37
C VAL A 421 17.72 14.31 -7.85
N LEU A 422 16.58 13.58 -7.89
CA LEU A 422 15.27 14.13 -8.29
C LEU A 422 14.88 15.34 -7.45
N GLY A 423 14.93 15.22 -6.11
CA GLY A 423 14.60 16.32 -5.21
C GLY A 423 15.62 17.48 -5.23
N ARG A 424 16.85 17.25 -5.71
CA ARG A 424 17.82 18.32 -5.93
C ARG A 424 17.61 19.01 -7.26
N TYR A 425 17.20 18.28 -8.27
CA TYR A 425 16.84 18.85 -9.57
C TYR A 425 15.50 19.61 -9.49
N LEU A 426 14.49 19.02 -8.87
CA LEU A 426 13.17 19.61 -8.63
C LEU A 426 12.99 19.98 -7.15
N PRO A 427 13.27 21.22 -6.71
CA PRO A 427 13.13 21.62 -5.30
C PRO A 427 11.70 21.48 -4.78
N ALA A 428 10.67 21.59 -5.64
CA ALA A 428 9.27 21.35 -5.28
C ALA A 428 9.09 19.88 -4.85
N PHE A 429 9.61 18.93 -5.62
CA PHE A 429 9.57 17.51 -5.29
C PHE A 429 10.28 17.17 -3.97
N ARG A 430 11.40 17.86 -3.66
CA ARG A 430 12.11 17.65 -2.39
C ARG A 430 11.24 17.93 -1.16
N LYS A 431 10.28 18.86 -1.27
CA LYS A 431 9.40 19.23 -0.15
C LYS A 431 8.45 18.11 0.25
N ILE A 432 8.03 17.30 -0.72
CA ILE A 432 7.08 16.21 -0.54
C ILE A 432 7.72 14.86 -0.25
N VAL A 433 9.06 14.75 -0.32
CA VAL A 433 9.77 13.49 -0.02
C VAL A 433 9.54 13.06 1.42
N GLY A 434 8.97 11.86 1.59
CA GLY A 434 8.63 11.29 2.89
C GLY A 434 7.48 12.02 3.59
N GLN A 435 6.69 12.80 2.87
CA GLN A 435 5.50 13.44 3.40
C GLN A 435 4.35 12.46 3.42
N MET A 436 3.76 12.28 4.60
CA MET A 436 2.51 11.51 4.74
C MET A 436 1.32 12.37 4.32
N GLN A 437 0.31 11.72 3.77
CA GLN A 437 -1.04 12.25 3.73
C GLN A 437 -1.85 11.63 4.87
N HIS A 438 -2.43 12.48 5.70
CA HIS A 438 -3.39 12.06 6.72
C HIS A 438 -4.77 11.96 6.08
N ASP A 439 -4.89 11.12 5.08
CA ASP A 439 -6.17 10.72 4.52
C ASP A 439 -6.27 9.19 4.53
N LEU A 440 -7.50 8.70 4.39
CA LEU A 440 -7.80 7.27 4.44
C LEU A 440 -7.57 6.56 3.11
N PHE A 441 -7.09 7.27 2.09
CA PHE A 441 -7.02 6.76 0.71
C PHE A 441 -5.62 6.30 0.33
N HIS A 442 -4.60 7.03 0.75
CA HIS A 442 -3.23 6.78 0.36
C HIS A 442 -2.56 5.79 1.32
N VAL A 443 -1.90 4.80 0.77
CA VAL A 443 -1.05 3.85 1.52
C VAL A 443 0.44 4.20 1.41
N TYR A 444 0.76 5.25 0.65
CA TYR A 444 2.12 5.68 0.34
C TYR A 444 2.35 7.14 0.71
N THR A 445 3.62 7.53 0.86
CA THR A 445 4.02 8.94 0.92
C THR A 445 3.75 9.64 -0.42
N VAL A 446 3.61 10.98 -0.40
CA VAL A 446 3.28 11.77 -1.61
C VAL A 446 4.27 11.53 -2.74
N ASP A 447 5.58 11.52 -2.43
CA ASP A 447 6.62 11.25 -3.43
C ASP A 447 6.53 9.84 -4.02
N GLN A 448 6.20 8.85 -3.20
CA GLN A 448 6.03 7.48 -3.68
C GLN A 448 4.75 7.33 -4.51
N HIS A 449 3.64 7.95 -4.10
CA HIS A 449 2.41 8.02 -4.88
C HIS A 449 2.67 8.60 -6.28
N ILE A 450 3.33 9.76 -6.37
CA ILE A 450 3.70 10.38 -7.65
C ILE A 450 4.50 9.41 -8.54
N LEU A 451 5.47 8.69 -7.98
CA LEU A 451 6.26 7.72 -8.74
C LEU A 451 5.43 6.50 -9.16
N MET A 452 4.42 6.09 -8.37
CA MET A 452 3.48 5.04 -8.76
C MET A 452 2.56 5.50 -9.90
N VAL A 453 2.04 6.72 -9.85
CA VAL A 453 1.24 7.32 -10.94
C VAL A 453 2.06 7.39 -12.23
N LEU A 454 3.31 7.88 -12.14
CA LEU A 454 4.25 7.90 -13.26
C LEU A 454 4.47 6.49 -13.84
N ARG A 455 4.67 5.49 -12.99
CA ARG A 455 4.81 4.09 -13.39
C ARG A 455 3.55 3.59 -14.12
N ASN A 456 2.36 3.91 -13.61
CA ASN A 456 1.11 3.50 -14.24
C ASN A 456 0.93 4.13 -15.63
N VAL A 457 1.21 5.44 -15.79
CA VAL A 457 1.22 6.09 -17.10
C VAL A 457 2.18 5.39 -18.07
N ARG A 458 3.37 5.01 -17.60
CA ARG A 458 4.36 4.30 -18.42
C ARG A 458 3.89 2.89 -18.79
N ARG A 459 3.18 2.18 -17.91
CA ARG A 459 2.61 0.85 -18.22
C ARG A 459 1.60 0.88 -19.35
N PHE A 460 0.85 1.97 -19.51
CA PHE A 460 -0.06 2.12 -20.65
C PHE A 460 0.67 2.17 -22.00
N MET A 461 1.95 2.58 -22.01
CA MET A 461 2.79 2.70 -23.22
C MET A 461 3.52 1.39 -23.57
N VAL A 462 3.50 0.39 -22.69
CA VAL A 462 4.28 -0.85 -22.82
C VAL A 462 3.38 -1.99 -23.27
N VAL A 463 3.76 -2.66 -24.37
CA VAL A 463 2.94 -3.68 -25.04
C VAL A 463 2.60 -4.86 -24.12
N GLU A 464 3.54 -5.30 -23.30
CA GLU A 464 3.40 -6.42 -22.35
C GLU A 464 2.31 -6.16 -21.30
N HIS A 465 1.97 -4.89 -21.05
CA HIS A 465 0.95 -4.47 -20.09
C HIS A 465 -0.40 -4.08 -20.72
N THR A 466 -0.53 -4.18 -22.04
CA THR A 466 -1.77 -3.81 -22.74
C THR A 466 -2.99 -4.59 -22.23
N HIS A 467 -2.80 -5.84 -21.83
CA HIS A 467 -3.88 -6.68 -21.29
C HIS A 467 -4.45 -6.17 -19.95
N GLU A 468 -3.70 -5.38 -19.19
CA GLU A 468 -4.16 -4.82 -17.92
C GLU A 468 -5.10 -3.63 -18.11
N PHE A 469 -4.86 -2.81 -19.15
CA PHE A 469 -5.61 -1.58 -19.46
C PHE A 469 -5.73 -1.38 -20.97
N PRO A 470 -6.48 -2.24 -21.67
CA PRO A 470 -6.53 -2.20 -23.13
C PRO A 470 -7.04 -0.84 -23.66
N PHE A 471 -8.01 -0.23 -23.00
CA PHE A 471 -8.53 1.07 -23.41
C PHE A 471 -7.50 2.20 -23.20
N CYS A 472 -6.82 2.26 -22.05
CA CYS A 472 -5.75 3.24 -21.81
C CYS A 472 -4.61 3.09 -22.83
N SER A 473 -4.21 1.84 -23.12
CA SER A 473 -3.13 1.55 -24.09
C SER A 473 -3.54 1.94 -25.50
N SER A 474 -4.81 1.76 -25.89
CA SER A 474 -5.33 2.23 -27.17
C SER A 474 -5.30 3.76 -27.28
N LEU A 475 -5.71 4.47 -26.22
CA LEU A 475 -5.74 5.93 -26.23
C LEU A 475 -4.34 6.55 -26.28
N ILE A 476 -3.41 6.02 -25.45
CA ILE A 476 -2.06 6.58 -25.36
C ILE A 476 -1.23 6.34 -26.62
N ALA A 477 -1.52 5.25 -27.35
CA ALA A 477 -0.88 4.96 -28.63
C ALA A 477 -1.15 6.02 -29.70
N HIS A 478 -2.29 6.72 -29.61
CA HIS A 478 -2.69 7.79 -30.53
C HIS A 478 -2.43 9.20 -29.96
N PHE A 479 -1.94 9.29 -28.73
CA PHE A 479 -1.68 10.58 -28.09
C PHE A 479 -0.37 11.18 -28.60
N GLU A 480 -0.40 12.40 -29.13
CA GLU A 480 0.71 13.01 -29.89
C GLU A 480 2.04 13.05 -29.13
N LYS A 481 2.03 13.34 -27.84
CA LYS A 481 3.23 13.48 -27.01
C LYS A 481 3.03 12.78 -25.66
N PRO A 482 3.09 11.44 -25.61
CA PRO A 482 2.79 10.67 -24.38
C PRO A 482 3.66 11.06 -23.18
N TRP A 483 4.90 11.53 -23.41
CA TRP A 483 5.81 11.97 -22.36
C TRP A 483 5.29 13.20 -21.57
N LEU A 484 4.34 13.98 -22.12
CA LEU A 484 3.67 15.05 -21.37
C LEU A 484 2.86 14.49 -20.20
N LEU A 485 2.25 13.31 -20.35
CA LEU A 485 1.52 12.66 -19.27
C LEU A 485 2.46 12.20 -18.13
N VAL A 486 3.72 11.88 -18.44
CA VAL A 486 4.73 11.59 -17.43
C VAL A 486 5.06 12.85 -16.62
N ILE A 487 5.12 14.03 -17.28
CA ILE A 487 5.27 15.32 -16.58
C ILE A 487 4.03 15.62 -15.74
N ALA A 488 2.83 15.42 -16.30
CA ALA A 488 1.58 15.62 -15.55
C ALA A 488 1.55 14.75 -14.29
N ALA A 489 1.90 13.46 -14.40
CA ALA A 489 2.03 12.55 -13.27
C ALA A 489 3.04 13.03 -12.22
N LEU A 490 4.17 13.60 -12.64
CA LEU A 490 5.19 14.13 -11.73
C LEU A 490 4.71 15.39 -10.97
N PHE A 491 3.79 16.18 -11.56
CA PHE A 491 3.40 17.48 -11.03
C PHE A 491 1.99 17.54 -10.44
N HIS A 492 1.10 16.56 -10.67
CA HIS A 492 -0.30 16.67 -10.24
C HIS A 492 -0.45 16.96 -8.74
N ASP A 493 0.38 16.34 -7.89
CA ASP A 493 0.39 16.43 -6.45
C ASP A 493 1.62 17.15 -5.86
N ILE A 494 2.43 17.80 -6.69
CA ILE A 494 3.74 18.37 -6.31
C ILE A 494 3.66 19.43 -5.21
N ALA A 495 2.50 20.04 -5.01
CA ALA A 495 2.29 21.11 -4.04
C ALA A 495 1.55 20.68 -2.77
N LYS A 496 1.27 19.38 -2.59
CA LYS A 496 0.62 18.86 -1.37
C LYS A 496 1.38 19.24 -0.10
N GLY A 497 0.64 19.51 0.98
CA GLY A 497 1.21 19.84 2.30
C GLY A 497 1.84 21.23 2.42
N ARG A 498 1.56 22.16 1.51
CA ARG A 498 2.04 23.54 1.60
C ARG A 498 1.04 24.50 2.25
N GLY A 499 -0.13 23.99 2.67
CA GLY A 499 -1.27 24.81 3.09
C GLY A 499 -1.99 25.44 1.90
N GLY A 500 -3.32 25.43 1.90
CA GLY A 500 -4.15 25.88 0.79
C GLY A 500 -4.38 24.80 -0.28
N ASP A 501 -5.00 25.22 -1.39
CA ASP A 501 -5.31 24.32 -2.51
C ASP A 501 -4.03 23.95 -3.26
N HIS A 502 -3.69 22.66 -3.20
CA HIS A 502 -2.47 22.12 -3.84
C HIS A 502 -2.54 22.17 -5.37
N SER A 503 -3.73 22.07 -5.96
CA SER A 503 -3.93 22.17 -7.41
C SER A 503 -3.58 23.58 -7.90
N GLU A 504 -4.05 24.61 -7.20
CA GLU A 504 -3.71 26.00 -7.53
C GLU A 504 -2.21 26.31 -7.34
N LEU A 505 -1.63 25.84 -6.24
CA LEU A 505 -0.19 26.02 -5.99
C LEU A 505 0.66 25.24 -7.01
N GLY A 506 0.22 24.05 -7.40
CA GLY A 506 0.89 23.20 -8.39
C GLY A 506 0.96 23.83 -9.78
N LYS A 507 -0.06 24.61 -10.18
CA LYS A 507 -0.05 25.37 -11.45
C LYS A 507 1.15 26.30 -11.58
N ALA A 508 1.52 26.98 -10.50
CA ALA A 508 2.66 27.90 -10.52
C ALA A 508 4.00 27.15 -10.70
N ASP A 509 4.16 26.00 -10.03
CA ASP A 509 5.35 25.16 -10.19
C ASP A 509 5.42 24.57 -11.60
N MET A 510 4.29 24.16 -12.18
CA MET A 510 4.21 23.63 -13.54
C MET A 510 4.56 24.68 -14.60
N ARG A 511 3.98 25.90 -14.49
CA ARG A 511 4.34 27.01 -15.40
C ARG A 511 5.82 27.34 -15.37
N LYS A 512 6.40 27.35 -14.16
CA LYS A 512 7.83 27.57 -14.00
C LYS A 512 8.66 26.48 -14.67
N PHE A 513 8.31 25.21 -14.44
CA PHE A 513 9.00 24.09 -15.07
C PHE A 513 8.91 24.16 -16.59
N ALA A 514 7.72 24.38 -17.15
CA ALA A 514 7.50 24.49 -18.58
C ALA A 514 8.34 25.63 -19.23
N LYS A 515 8.35 26.81 -18.60
CA LYS A 515 9.20 27.94 -19.04
C LYS A 515 10.69 27.59 -18.96
N ASP A 516 11.12 26.98 -17.84
CA ASP A 516 12.52 26.64 -17.60
C ASP A 516 13.04 25.58 -18.59
N HIS A 517 12.17 24.73 -19.13
CA HIS A 517 12.52 23.67 -20.08
C HIS A 517 12.08 23.94 -21.52
N GLY A 518 11.62 25.16 -21.84
CA GLY A 518 11.30 25.57 -23.19
C GLY A 518 10.10 24.86 -23.82
N LEU A 519 9.12 24.44 -23.03
CA LEU A 519 7.89 23.84 -23.56
C LEU A 519 7.08 24.91 -24.33
N ASN A 520 6.44 24.52 -25.43
CA ASN A 520 5.59 25.42 -26.16
C ASN A 520 4.32 25.82 -25.40
N LYS A 521 3.59 26.79 -25.89
CA LYS A 521 2.41 27.36 -25.22
C LYS A 521 1.31 26.32 -25.06
N ALA A 522 0.98 25.57 -26.12
CA ALA A 522 -0.10 24.57 -26.09
C ALA A 522 0.17 23.42 -25.11
N ASP A 523 1.41 22.89 -25.08
CA ASP A 523 1.82 21.85 -24.15
C ASP A 523 1.85 22.37 -22.69
N THR A 524 2.25 23.63 -22.50
CA THR A 524 2.23 24.27 -21.18
C THR A 524 0.82 24.46 -20.66
N GLU A 525 -0.11 24.93 -21.50
CA GLU A 525 -1.53 25.10 -21.12
C GLU A 525 -2.18 23.76 -20.74
N LEU A 526 -1.97 22.71 -21.52
CA LEU A 526 -2.43 21.37 -21.21
C LEU A 526 -1.91 20.88 -19.85
N LEU A 527 -0.60 20.98 -19.61
CA LEU A 527 0.00 20.50 -18.35
C LEU A 527 -0.48 21.29 -17.12
N VAL A 528 -0.60 22.61 -17.26
CA VAL A 528 -1.11 23.47 -16.17
C VAL A 528 -2.57 23.13 -15.87
N TRP A 529 -3.37 22.88 -16.90
CA TRP A 529 -4.77 22.50 -16.77
C TRP A 529 -4.89 21.12 -16.14
N LEU A 530 -4.09 20.12 -16.55
CA LEU A 530 -4.08 18.79 -15.94
C LEU A 530 -3.76 18.85 -14.44
N VAL A 531 -2.77 19.64 -14.02
CA VAL A 531 -2.45 19.82 -12.60
C VAL A 531 -3.63 20.44 -11.83
N ALA A 532 -4.35 21.38 -12.45
CA ALA A 532 -5.52 22.00 -11.84
C ALA A 532 -6.70 21.04 -11.71
N GLU A 533 -6.96 20.26 -12.75
CA GLU A 533 -8.21 19.53 -12.93
C GLU A 533 -8.08 17.99 -12.73
N HIS A 534 -6.92 17.49 -12.25
CA HIS A 534 -6.67 16.06 -12.15
C HIS A 534 -7.72 15.28 -11.32
N LEU A 535 -8.36 15.93 -10.34
CA LEU A 535 -9.42 15.33 -9.52
C LEU A 535 -10.81 15.41 -10.16
N ASN A 536 -10.99 16.27 -11.18
CA ASN A 536 -12.32 16.63 -11.68
C ASN A 536 -13.06 15.43 -12.29
N MET A 537 -12.39 14.67 -13.16
CA MET A 537 -13.02 13.51 -13.81
C MET A 537 -13.43 12.43 -12.78
N SER A 538 -12.59 12.16 -11.80
CA SER A 538 -12.89 11.24 -10.72
C SER A 538 -14.08 11.71 -9.89
N GLN A 539 -14.17 13.00 -9.59
CA GLN A 539 -15.29 13.58 -8.85
C GLN A 539 -16.60 13.50 -9.63
N VAL A 540 -16.61 13.84 -10.90
CA VAL A 540 -17.82 13.76 -11.74
C VAL A 540 -18.28 12.31 -11.87
N ALA A 541 -17.39 11.38 -12.24
CA ALA A 541 -17.74 9.98 -12.43
C ALA A 541 -18.30 9.33 -11.17
N GLN A 542 -17.78 9.69 -9.99
CA GLN A 542 -18.14 9.04 -8.73
C GLN A 542 -19.27 9.74 -7.97
N LYS A 543 -19.49 11.04 -8.17
CA LYS A 543 -20.41 11.83 -7.35
C LYS A 543 -21.60 12.42 -8.13
N GLN A 544 -21.61 12.36 -9.45
CA GLN A 544 -22.66 12.94 -10.28
C GLN A 544 -23.30 11.89 -11.19
N ASP A 545 -24.52 12.15 -11.65
CA ASP A 545 -25.16 11.27 -12.60
C ASP A 545 -24.63 11.53 -14.03
N ILE A 546 -23.77 10.60 -14.51
CA ILE A 546 -23.21 10.69 -15.87
C ILE A 546 -24.23 10.36 -16.97
N THR A 547 -25.45 9.96 -16.63
CA THR A 547 -26.55 9.80 -17.58
C THR A 547 -27.34 11.10 -17.75
N ASP A 548 -27.10 12.10 -16.87
CA ASP A 548 -27.70 13.42 -16.97
C ASP A 548 -26.96 14.24 -18.03
N PRO A 549 -27.64 14.66 -19.12
CA PRO A 549 -27.05 15.46 -20.18
C PRO A 549 -26.44 16.79 -19.70
N GLU A 550 -27.00 17.40 -18.66
CA GLU A 550 -26.48 18.68 -18.13
C GLU A 550 -25.14 18.50 -17.44
N VAL A 551 -25.01 17.42 -16.66
CA VAL A 551 -23.73 17.04 -16.02
C VAL A 551 -22.64 16.80 -17.08
N VAL A 552 -22.97 16.06 -18.13
CA VAL A 552 -22.00 15.74 -19.18
C VAL A 552 -21.63 16.98 -20.00
N GLN A 553 -22.60 17.86 -20.30
CA GLN A 553 -22.34 19.13 -21.00
C GLN A 553 -21.46 20.08 -20.15
N ALA A 554 -21.74 20.19 -18.87
CA ALA A 554 -20.93 21.00 -17.95
C ALA A 554 -19.48 20.50 -17.88
N PHE A 555 -19.31 19.17 -17.79
CA PHE A 555 -18.00 18.53 -17.82
C PHE A 555 -17.30 18.73 -19.17
N ALA A 556 -17.98 18.48 -20.30
CA ALA A 556 -17.45 18.70 -21.66
C ALA A 556 -16.99 20.14 -21.87
N LYS A 557 -17.80 21.12 -21.43
CA LYS A 557 -17.44 22.55 -21.49
C LYS A 557 -16.18 22.87 -20.71
N LYS A 558 -15.99 22.22 -19.55
CA LYS A 558 -14.81 22.41 -18.70
C LYS A 558 -13.55 21.77 -19.31
N VAL A 559 -13.71 20.62 -19.96
CA VAL A 559 -12.64 19.88 -20.64
C VAL A 559 -12.21 20.57 -21.93
N GLY A 560 -13.14 21.02 -22.74
CA GLY A 560 -12.92 21.85 -23.94
C GLY A 560 -12.64 21.09 -25.22
N ASP A 561 -11.75 20.11 -25.23
CA ASP A 561 -11.39 19.32 -26.41
C ASP A 561 -11.01 17.87 -26.10
N GLU A 562 -10.88 17.04 -27.14
CA GLU A 562 -10.52 15.63 -27.06
C GLU A 562 -9.12 15.40 -26.47
N ARG A 563 -8.16 16.28 -26.77
CA ARG A 563 -6.78 16.16 -26.24
C ARG A 563 -6.75 16.30 -24.73
N HIS A 564 -7.48 17.28 -24.19
CA HIS A 564 -7.62 17.48 -22.74
C HIS A 564 -8.38 16.32 -22.10
N LEU A 565 -9.47 15.85 -22.74
CA LEU A 565 -10.26 14.72 -22.27
C LEU A 565 -9.41 13.45 -22.14
N THR A 566 -8.68 13.12 -23.20
CA THR A 566 -7.83 11.92 -23.26
C THR A 566 -6.71 11.99 -22.24
N ALA A 567 -6.05 13.14 -22.13
CA ALA A 567 -4.99 13.33 -21.15
C ALA A 567 -5.50 13.22 -19.70
N LEU A 568 -6.68 13.81 -19.41
CA LEU A 568 -7.30 13.76 -18.09
C LEU A 568 -7.72 12.33 -17.73
N TYR A 569 -8.34 11.60 -18.66
CA TYR A 569 -8.74 10.21 -18.46
C TYR A 569 -7.53 9.34 -18.09
N LEU A 570 -6.46 9.39 -18.91
CA LEU A 570 -5.25 8.59 -18.68
C LEU A 570 -4.57 8.94 -17.35
N LEU A 571 -4.51 10.23 -17.01
CA LEU A 571 -3.95 10.67 -15.74
C LEU A 571 -4.82 10.21 -14.56
N THR A 572 -6.15 10.32 -14.66
CA THR A 572 -7.09 9.93 -13.60
C THR A 572 -7.03 8.43 -13.32
N VAL A 573 -7.00 7.58 -14.37
CA VAL A 573 -6.85 6.13 -14.20
C VAL A 573 -5.52 5.79 -13.53
N ALA A 574 -4.43 6.43 -13.95
CA ALA A 574 -3.11 6.23 -13.37
C ALA A 574 -3.04 6.66 -11.90
N ASP A 575 -3.68 7.77 -11.55
CA ASP A 575 -3.72 8.36 -10.21
C ASP A 575 -4.53 7.48 -9.24
N VAL A 576 -5.79 7.17 -9.57
CA VAL A 576 -6.66 6.33 -8.72
C VAL A 576 -5.99 4.98 -8.44
N ARG A 577 -5.36 4.39 -9.46
CA ARG A 577 -4.61 3.14 -9.31
C ARG A 577 -3.33 3.29 -8.49
N GLY A 578 -2.70 4.46 -8.54
CA GLY A 578 -1.49 4.79 -7.78
C GLY A 578 -1.74 5.07 -6.29
N THR A 579 -2.99 5.30 -5.91
CA THR A 579 -3.37 5.66 -4.53
C THR A 579 -3.31 4.45 -3.59
N SER A 580 -3.97 3.36 -3.95
CA SER A 580 -3.95 2.09 -3.21
C SER A 580 -4.45 0.95 -4.10
N PRO A 581 -3.91 -0.27 -3.97
CA PRO A 581 -4.44 -1.45 -4.66
C PRO A 581 -5.92 -1.73 -4.36
N LYS A 582 -6.41 -1.32 -3.19
CA LYS A 582 -7.80 -1.50 -2.76
C LYS A 582 -8.76 -0.45 -3.31
N VAL A 583 -8.27 0.67 -3.80
CA VAL A 583 -9.10 1.78 -4.30
C VAL A 583 -9.57 1.54 -5.73
N TRP A 584 -8.73 0.89 -6.54
CA TRP A 584 -9.08 0.55 -7.93
C TRP A 584 -9.87 -0.75 -7.99
N ASN A 585 -10.95 -0.74 -8.77
CA ASN A 585 -11.68 -1.92 -9.20
C ASN A 585 -12.20 -1.74 -10.63
N ALA A 586 -12.63 -2.82 -11.27
CA ALA A 586 -13.10 -2.80 -12.66
C ALA A 586 -14.34 -1.91 -12.86
N TRP A 587 -15.19 -1.80 -11.84
CA TRP A 587 -16.37 -0.93 -11.86
C TRP A 587 -16.00 0.55 -11.98
N LYS A 588 -15.03 1.04 -11.19
CA LYS A 588 -14.51 2.42 -11.30
C LYS A 588 -13.90 2.66 -12.68
N GLY A 589 -13.18 1.67 -13.20
CA GLY A 589 -12.65 1.71 -14.56
C GLY A 589 -13.76 1.93 -15.59
N LYS A 590 -14.86 1.19 -15.47
CA LYS A 590 -16.02 1.32 -16.35
C LYS A 590 -16.70 2.68 -16.23
N LEU A 591 -16.92 3.20 -15.02
CA LEU A 591 -17.51 4.53 -14.83
C LEU A 591 -16.68 5.65 -15.48
N LEU A 592 -15.36 5.60 -15.34
CA LEU A 592 -14.48 6.57 -15.97
C LEU A 592 -14.48 6.45 -17.50
N GLU A 593 -14.51 5.22 -18.01
CA GLU A 593 -14.60 4.96 -19.46
C GLU A 593 -15.93 5.45 -20.04
N ASP A 594 -17.04 5.20 -19.35
CA ASP A 594 -18.37 5.66 -19.79
C ASP A 594 -18.45 7.18 -19.83
N LEU A 595 -17.96 7.86 -18.77
CA LEU A 595 -17.88 9.32 -18.77
C LEU A 595 -16.99 9.83 -19.91
N TYR A 596 -15.85 9.20 -20.20
CA TYR A 596 -14.99 9.54 -21.32
C TYR A 596 -15.75 9.45 -22.65
N ARG A 597 -16.42 8.31 -22.92
CA ARG A 597 -17.11 8.04 -24.17
C ARG A 597 -18.29 8.99 -24.43
N VAL A 598 -19.08 9.25 -23.38
CA VAL A 598 -20.22 10.17 -23.47
C VAL A 598 -19.71 11.61 -23.71
N THR A 599 -18.68 12.04 -22.98
CA THR A 599 -18.10 13.38 -23.15
C THR A 599 -17.48 13.57 -24.52
N LEU A 600 -16.79 12.55 -25.05
CA LEU A 600 -16.21 12.60 -26.40
C LEU A 600 -17.27 12.81 -27.48
N ARG A 601 -18.43 12.18 -27.36
CA ARG A 601 -19.56 12.40 -28.27
C ARG A 601 -20.05 13.85 -28.24
N VAL A 602 -20.16 14.44 -27.07
CA VAL A 602 -20.57 15.84 -26.90
C VAL A 602 -19.53 16.79 -27.51
N LEU A 603 -18.25 16.55 -27.28
CA LEU A 603 -17.16 17.34 -27.87
C LEU A 603 -17.10 17.23 -29.40
N GLY A 604 -17.50 16.09 -29.97
CA GLY A 604 -17.64 15.88 -31.41
C GLY A 604 -18.87 16.57 -32.05
N GLY A 605 -19.62 17.36 -31.27
CA GLY A 605 -20.80 18.10 -31.72
C GLY A 605 -22.10 17.33 -31.74
N ALA A 606 -22.11 16.10 -31.24
CA ALA A 606 -23.35 15.35 -31.02
C ALA A 606 -24.14 16.04 -29.90
N LYS A 607 -25.29 16.60 -30.23
CA LYS A 607 -26.23 17.03 -29.18
C LYS A 607 -26.73 15.78 -28.46
N PRO A 608 -26.67 15.71 -27.13
CA PRO A 608 -27.35 14.66 -26.40
C PRO A 608 -28.86 14.78 -26.70
N ASP A 609 -29.37 13.89 -27.50
CA ASP A 609 -30.79 13.79 -27.74
C ASP A 609 -31.26 12.50 -27.08
N ALA A 610 -31.95 12.64 -25.95
CA ALA A 610 -32.49 11.52 -25.19
C ALA A 610 -33.37 10.59 -26.05
N SER A 611 -34.04 11.11 -27.06
CA SER A 611 -34.85 10.31 -27.98
C SER A 611 -33.99 9.45 -28.92
N SER A 612 -32.87 9.96 -29.38
CA SER A 612 -31.93 9.23 -30.23
C SER A 612 -31.17 8.14 -29.42
N GLU A 613 -30.74 8.46 -28.19
CA GLU A 613 -30.08 7.49 -27.27
C GLU A 613 -31.05 6.38 -26.86
N LEU A 614 -32.28 6.73 -26.56
CA LEU A 614 -33.33 5.77 -26.25
C LEU A 614 -33.53 4.79 -27.41
N ALA A 615 -33.71 5.30 -28.64
CA ALA A 615 -33.89 4.48 -29.82
C ALA A 615 -32.68 3.57 -30.10
N GLN A 616 -31.48 4.10 -29.90
CA GLN A 616 -30.24 3.34 -30.04
C GLN A 616 -30.17 2.18 -29.02
N HIS A 617 -30.35 2.45 -27.72
CA HIS A 617 -30.30 1.44 -26.64
C HIS A 617 -31.37 0.36 -26.87
N GLN A 618 -32.58 0.77 -27.30
CA GLN A 618 -33.64 -0.17 -27.59
C GLN A 618 -33.28 -1.04 -28.80
N GLU A 619 -32.76 -0.49 -29.90
CA GLU A 619 -32.43 -1.28 -31.08
C GLU A 619 -31.22 -2.20 -30.87
N GLU A 620 -30.19 -1.74 -30.15
CA GLU A 620 -29.07 -2.60 -29.73
C GLU A 620 -29.53 -3.75 -28.83
N SER A 621 -30.51 -3.48 -27.94
CA SER A 621 -31.11 -4.50 -27.07
C SER A 621 -31.92 -5.50 -27.87
N ARG A 622 -32.72 -5.05 -28.86
CA ARG A 622 -33.46 -5.91 -29.78
C ARG A 622 -32.52 -6.80 -30.58
N ALA A 623 -31.45 -6.25 -31.11
CA ALA A 623 -30.43 -7.03 -31.81
C ALA A 623 -29.86 -8.16 -30.95
N LYS A 624 -29.60 -7.90 -29.66
CA LYS A 624 -29.14 -8.92 -28.70
C LYS A 624 -30.22 -9.94 -28.36
N LEU A 625 -31.49 -9.53 -28.23
CA LEU A 625 -32.60 -10.43 -27.93
C LEU A 625 -32.88 -11.38 -29.12
N ARG A 626 -32.72 -10.89 -30.34
CA ARG A 626 -32.82 -11.76 -31.57
C ARG A 626 -31.74 -12.84 -31.60
N LEU A 627 -30.55 -12.58 -31.08
CA LEU A 627 -29.50 -13.63 -30.91
C LEU A 627 -29.91 -14.74 -29.94
N TYR A 628 -30.81 -14.44 -29.00
CA TYR A 628 -31.42 -15.45 -28.12
C TYR A 628 -32.72 -16.06 -28.65
N ALA A 629 -33.03 -15.82 -29.91
CA ALA A 629 -34.27 -16.28 -30.58
C ALA A 629 -35.55 -15.82 -29.87
N ILE A 630 -35.56 -14.60 -29.29
CA ILE A 630 -36.73 -13.98 -28.69
C ILE A 630 -37.30 -12.98 -29.69
N GLU A 631 -38.54 -13.21 -30.10
CA GLU A 631 -39.27 -12.34 -31.03
C GLU A 631 -39.68 -11.03 -30.36
N ASP A 632 -39.72 -9.93 -31.14
CA ASP A 632 -40.02 -8.59 -30.64
C ASP A 632 -41.40 -8.52 -29.94
N ALA A 633 -42.38 -9.24 -30.43
CA ALA A 633 -43.73 -9.31 -29.84
C ALA A 633 -43.75 -9.94 -28.41
N ALA A 634 -42.77 -10.80 -28.08
CA ALA A 634 -42.78 -11.55 -26.84
C ALA A 634 -42.51 -10.66 -25.60
N TYR A 635 -41.74 -9.60 -25.73
CA TYR A 635 -41.38 -8.72 -24.63
C TYR A 635 -42.04 -7.34 -24.66
N GLU A 636 -42.89 -7.06 -25.64
CA GLU A 636 -43.61 -5.78 -25.73
C GLU A 636 -44.40 -5.45 -24.46
N ASN A 637 -45.04 -6.44 -23.84
CA ASN A 637 -45.78 -6.24 -22.59
C ASN A 637 -44.87 -5.74 -21.46
N LEU A 638 -43.71 -6.33 -21.31
CA LEU A 638 -42.70 -5.88 -20.30
C LEU A 638 -42.23 -4.46 -20.62
N TRP A 639 -41.83 -4.21 -21.88
CA TRP A 639 -41.27 -2.90 -22.26
C TRP A 639 -42.27 -1.75 -22.15
N LYS A 640 -43.58 -2.01 -22.32
CA LYS A 640 -44.65 -1.01 -22.07
C LYS A 640 -44.72 -0.59 -20.59
N GLN A 641 -44.30 -1.46 -19.68
CA GLN A 641 -44.32 -1.18 -18.25
C GLN A 641 -43.05 -0.42 -17.79
N LEU A 642 -42.00 -0.39 -18.62
CA LEU A 642 -40.77 0.34 -18.37
C LEU A 642 -40.86 1.78 -18.85
N ASP A 643 -40.22 2.71 -18.18
CA ASP A 643 -40.17 4.10 -18.59
C ASP A 643 -38.93 4.42 -19.44
N VAL A 644 -38.85 5.64 -19.95
CA VAL A 644 -37.71 6.12 -20.71
C VAL A 644 -36.43 6.15 -19.85
N ALA A 645 -36.53 6.47 -18.56
CA ALA A 645 -35.42 6.55 -17.67
C ALA A 645 -34.73 5.19 -17.46
N PHE A 646 -35.49 4.11 -17.43
CA PHE A 646 -34.94 2.74 -17.40
C PHE A 646 -34.00 2.48 -18.58
N PHE A 647 -34.47 2.75 -19.81
CA PHE A 647 -33.70 2.47 -21.05
C PHE A 647 -32.46 3.38 -21.17
N LEU A 648 -32.51 4.60 -20.65
CA LEU A 648 -31.37 5.51 -20.67
C LEU A 648 -30.30 5.17 -19.61
N ARG A 649 -30.70 4.53 -18.51
CA ARG A 649 -29.79 4.20 -17.39
C ARG A 649 -29.16 2.82 -17.48
N GLN A 650 -29.71 1.95 -18.30
CA GLN A 650 -29.23 0.58 -18.47
C GLN A 650 -28.48 0.42 -19.78
N ASP A 651 -27.39 -0.34 -19.78
CA ASP A 651 -26.71 -0.73 -21.01
C ASP A 651 -27.58 -1.69 -21.83
N ALA A 652 -27.46 -1.66 -23.14
CA ALA A 652 -28.22 -2.55 -24.04
C ALA A 652 -28.04 -4.04 -23.72
N ALA A 653 -26.88 -4.43 -23.16
CA ALA A 653 -26.64 -5.80 -22.71
C ALA A 653 -27.40 -6.13 -21.42
N ASP A 654 -27.56 -5.17 -20.50
CA ASP A 654 -28.33 -5.31 -19.27
C ASP A 654 -29.84 -5.37 -19.60
N ILE A 655 -30.30 -4.46 -20.47
CA ILE A 655 -31.72 -4.47 -20.96
C ILE A 655 -32.06 -5.83 -21.56
N ALA A 656 -31.21 -6.34 -22.45
CA ALA A 656 -31.44 -7.63 -23.09
C ALA A 656 -31.45 -8.80 -22.09
N TRP A 657 -30.51 -8.76 -21.10
CA TRP A 657 -30.44 -9.77 -20.06
C TRP A 657 -31.66 -9.75 -19.13
N LEU A 658 -32.09 -8.60 -18.67
CA LEU A 658 -33.27 -8.41 -17.84
C LEU A 658 -34.53 -8.84 -18.62
N THR A 659 -34.69 -8.37 -19.86
CA THR A 659 -35.81 -8.71 -20.72
C THR A 659 -35.93 -10.22 -20.90
N ARG A 660 -34.83 -10.91 -21.20
CA ARG A 660 -34.78 -12.37 -21.40
C ARG A 660 -35.31 -13.15 -20.19
N HIS A 661 -35.08 -12.66 -18.98
CA HIS A 661 -35.49 -13.35 -17.76
C HIS A 661 -36.86 -12.96 -17.24
N LEU A 662 -37.41 -11.83 -17.72
CA LEU A 662 -38.64 -11.24 -17.17
C LEU A 662 -39.80 -11.19 -18.15
N PHE A 663 -39.59 -11.33 -19.47
CA PHE A 663 -40.65 -11.13 -20.46
C PHE A 663 -41.89 -12.01 -20.28
N ASN A 664 -41.73 -13.19 -19.69
CA ASN A 664 -42.83 -14.12 -19.38
C ASN A 664 -43.24 -14.10 -17.89
N LYS A 665 -42.74 -13.13 -17.12
CA LYS A 665 -42.96 -13.01 -15.68
C LYS A 665 -43.41 -11.60 -15.27
N VAL A 666 -44.03 -10.86 -16.18
CA VAL A 666 -44.41 -9.46 -15.98
C VAL A 666 -45.25 -9.25 -14.72
N ASP A 667 -46.21 -10.13 -14.48
CA ASP A 667 -47.15 -10.07 -13.34
C ASP A 667 -46.85 -11.19 -12.31
N SER A 668 -45.55 -11.52 -12.07
CA SER A 668 -45.21 -12.59 -11.16
C SER A 668 -45.57 -12.27 -9.72
N GLU A 669 -46.37 -13.18 -9.10
CA GLU A 669 -46.69 -13.04 -7.65
C GLU A 669 -45.52 -13.40 -6.73
N THR A 670 -44.52 -14.11 -7.27
CA THR A 670 -43.31 -14.48 -6.50
C THR A 670 -42.11 -13.64 -6.94
N PRO A 671 -41.21 -13.29 -6.01
CA PRO A 671 -40.00 -12.58 -6.36
C PRO A 671 -39.17 -13.35 -7.40
N VAL A 672 -38.65 -12.66 -8.40
CA VAL A 672 -37.77 -13.21 -9.41
C VAL A 672 -36.38 -12.63 -9.18
N VAL A 673 -35.47 -13.44 -8.67
CA VAL A 673 -34.07 -13.08 -8.52
C VAL A 673 -33.25 -13.77 -9.60
N ARG A 674 -32.38 -13.01 -10.27
CA ARG A 674 -31.42 -13.52 -11.25
C ARG A 674 -30.05 -12.95 -10.98
N ALA A 675 -29.04 -13.80 -11.02
CA ALA A 675 -27.66 -13.41 -10.86
C ALA A 675 -26.81 -13.87 -12.04
N ARG A 676 -25.76 -13.10 -12.33
CA ARG A 676 -24.75 -13.46 -13.32
C ARG A 676 -23.38 -12.93 -12.85
N LEU A 677 -22.31 -13.44 -13.46
CA LEU A 677 -21.01 -12.77 -13.33
C LEU A 677 -21.14 -11.33 -13.81
N SER A 678 -20.55 -10.41 -13.05
CA SER A 678 -20.55 -9.01 -13.43
C SER A 678 -19.94 -8.84 -14.84
N PRO A 679 -20.59 -8.11 -15.75
CA PRO A 679 -20.01 -7.82 -17.06
C PRO A 679 -18.69 -7.06 -17.00
N VAL A 680 -18.38 -6.47 -15.87
CA VAL A 680 -17.15 -5.73 -15.62
C VAL A 680 -15.97 -6.64 -15.18
N GLY A 681 -16.22 -7.96 -15.03
CA GLY A 681 -15.19 -8.95 -14.76
C GLY A 681 -14.94 -9.28 -13.27
N GLU A 682 -15.51 -8.52 -12.33
CA GLU A 682 -15.37 -8.76 -10.89
C GLU A 682 -16.74 -8.78 -10.19
N GLY A 683 -16.97 -9.77 -9.30
CA GLY A 683 -18.20 -9.88 -8.53
C GLY A 683 -19.40 -10.42 -9.31
N LEU A 684 -20.59 -10.17 -8.76
CA LEU A 684 -21.86 -10.59 -9.35
C LEU A 684 -22.76 -9.39 -9.65
N GLN A 685 -23.52 -9.49 -10.71
CA GLN A 685 -24.67 -8.63 -11.00
C GLN A 685 -25.96 -9.39 -10.64
N ILE A 686 -26.78 -8.79 -9.78
CA ILE A 686 -28.05 -9.38 -9.31
C ILE A 686 -29.20 -8.49 -9.75
N ALA A 687 -30.24 -9.10 -10.31
CA ALA A 687 -31.51 -8.45 -10.63
C ALA A 687 -32.60 -9.01 -9.70
N VAL A 688 -33.38 -8.12 -9.13
CA VAL A 688 -34.54 -8.43 -8.29
C VAL A 688 -35.77 -7.82 -8.95
N TYR A 689 -36.79 -8.67 -9.24
CA TYR A 689 -38.07 -8.25 -9.77
C TYR A 689 -39.18 -8.76 -8.86
N VAL A 690 -39.91 -7.85 -8.25
CA VAL A 690 -40.95 -8.19 -7.27
C VAL A 690 -41.92 -7.02 -7.15
N LYS A 691 -43.14 -7.27 -6.69
CA LYS A 691 -44.11 -6.22 -6.39
C LYS A 691 -43.48 -5.26 -5.37
N ASP A 692 -43.49 -3.97 -5.68
CA ASP A 692 -42.83 -2.95 -4.86
C ASP A 692 -43.41 -2.85 -3.43
N GLN A 693 -42.54 -2.68 -2.44
CA GLN A 693 -42.88 -2.52 -1.03
C GLN A 693 -41.92 -1.58 -0.32
N GLU A 694 -42.39 -0.84 0.67
CA GLU A 694 -41.66 0.26 1.31
C GLU A 694 -40.29 -0.12 1.91
N ASP A 695 -40.10 -1.37 2.33
CA ASP A 695 -38.86 -1.84 2.96
C ASP A 695 -37.99 -2.76 2.08
N LEU A 696 -38.32 -2.87 0.79
CA LEU A 696 -37.68 -3.81 -0.15
C LEU A 696 -36.16 -3.61 -0.20
N PHE A 697 -35.73 -2.38 -0.38
CA PHE A 697 -34.31 -2.06 -0.44
C PHE A 697 -33.56 -2.44 0.86
N ALA A 698 -34.21 -2.20 2.01
CA ALA A 698 -33.64 -2.58 3.29
C ALA A 698 -33.56 -4.10 3.46
N ARG A 699 -34.53 -4.87 2.94
CA ARG A 699 -34.49 -6.34 2.96
C ARG A 699 -33.35 -6.91 2.13
N ILE A 700 -33.16 -6.34 0.94
CA ILE A 700 -32.05 -6.73 0.05
C ILE A 700 -30.70 -6.40 0.70
N CYS A 701 -30.57 -5.22 1.27
CA CYS A 701 -29.35 -4.83 1.99
C CYS A 701 -29.07 -5.72 3.21
N ALA A 702 -30.12 -6.12 3.97
CA ALA A 702 -29.98 -7.04 5.10
C ALA A 702 -29.46 -8.42 4.68
N TYR A 703 -29.93 -8.91 3.53
CA TYR A 703 -29.42 -10.17 2.97
C TYR A 703 -27.94 -10.06 2.62
N PHE A 704 -27.54 -9.01 1.90
CA PHE A 704 -26.15 -8.81 1.49
C PHE A 704 -25.23 -8.64 2.70
N GLU A 705 -25.66 -7.87 3.72
CA GLU A 705 -24.89 -7.73 4.95
C GLU A 705 -24.65 -9.07 5.65
N ARG A 706 -25.70 -9.87 5.83
CA ARG A 706 -25.62 -11.18 6.49
C ARG A 706 -24.61 -12.11 5.83
N HIS A 707 -24.49 -12.04 4.51
CA HIS A 707 -23.59 -12.88 3.72
C HIS A 707 -22.21 -12.24 3.43
N GLY A 708 -21.95 -11.06 3.99
CA GLY A 708 -20.67 -10.37 3.83
C GLY A 708 -20.40 -9.84 2.43
N PHE A 709 -21.46 -9.59 1.64
CA PHE A 709 -21.35 -8.96 0.34
C PHE A 709 -21.25 -7.43 0.48
N SER A 710 -20.37 -6.84 -0.30
CA SER A 710 -20.26 -5.39 -0.49
C SER A 710 -20.99 -4.97 -1.75
N ILE A 711 -21.85 -3.96 -1.66
CA ILE A 711 -22.57 -3.40 -2.80
C ILE A 711 -21.73 -2.26 -3.37
N TRP A 712 -21.50 -2.26 -4.69
CA TRP A 712 -20.78 -1.21 -5.40
C TRP A 712 -21.68 -0.25 -6.15
N ASP A 713 -22.80 -0.77 -6.68
CA ASP A 713 -23.79 0.01 -7.40
C ASP A 713 -25.17 -0.61 -7.19
N ALA A 714 -26.17 0.23 -7.09
CA ALA A 714 -27.56 -0.18 -7.04
C ALA A 714 -28.39 0.75 -7.92
N ARG A 715 -29.11 0.17 -8.88
CA ARG A 715 -30.06 0.89 -9.72
C ARG A 715 -31.47 0.41 -9.36
N ILE A 716 -32.22 1.31 -8.81
CA ILE A 716 -33.57 1.07 -8.32
C ILE A 716 -34.53 1.60 -9.36
N HIS A 717 -35.52 0.80 -9.77
CA HIS A 717 -36.49 1.20 -10.75
C HIS A 717 -37.86 0.61 -10.41
N THR A 718 -38.86 1.47 -10.29
CA THR A 718 -40.26 1.03 -10.13
C THR A 718 -40.98 1.14 -11.48
N THR A 719 -41.54 0.02 -11.97
CA THR A 719 -42.26 -0.06 -13.22
C THR A 719 -43.65 0.60 -13.12
N LYS A 720 -44.27 0.96 -14.25
CA LYS A 720 -45.58 1.62 -14.28
C LYS A 720 -46.73 0.83 -13.61
N HIS A 721 -46.58 -0.48 -13.48
CA HIS A 721 -47.59 -1.35 -12.82
C HIS A 721 -47.20 -1.73 -11.39
N GLY A 722 -46.21 -1.01 -10.78
CA GLY A 722 -45.87 -1.11 -9.35
C GLY A 722 -44.98 -2.29 -8.98
N TYR A 723 -44.11 -2.73 -9.88
CA TYR A 723 -43.07 -3.70 -9.59
C TYR A 723 -41.72 -3.00 -9.48
N ALA A 724 -40.91 -3.37 -8.49
CA ALA A 724 -39.51 -3.01 -8.40
C ALA A 724 -38.72 -3.88 -9.36
N LEU A 725 -37.83 -3.28 -10.13
CA LEU A 725 -36.82 -3.91 -10.98
C LEU A 725 -35.47 -3.36 -10.61
N ASP A 726 -34.90 -3.94 -9.59
CA ASP A 726 -33.66 -3.45 -8.99
C ASP A 726 -32.47 -4.27 -9.47
N THR A 727 -31.36 -3.60 -9.76
CA THR A 727 -30.11 -4.26 -10.14
C THR A 727 -28.98 -3.85 -9.21
N PHE A 728 -28.20 -4.82 -8.73
CA PHE A 728 -27.10 -4.63 -7.81
C PHE A 728 -25.81 -5.18 -8.40
N GLN A 729 -24.74 -4.43 -8.25
CA GLN A 729 -23.37 -4.92 -8.47
C GLN A 729 -22.74 -5.20 -7.10
N ILE A 730 -22.37 -6.44 -6.86
CA ILE A 730 -21.86 -6.86 -5.55
C ILE A 730 -20.52 -7.58 -5.67
N SER A 731 -19.70 -7.48 -4.61
CA SER A 731 -18.52 -8.32 -4.41
C SER A 731 -18.51 -8.91 -3.00
N GLY A 732 -17.68 -9.93 -2.81
CA GLY A 732 -17.41 -10.49 -1.48
C GLY A 732 -15.97 -10.94 -1.39
N SER A 733 -15.34 -10.69 -0.26
CA SER A 733 -13.95 -11.06 0.00
C SER A 733 -13.69 -12.58 0.00
N ASN A 734 -14.75 -13.39 0.12
CA ASN A 734 -14.66 -14.85 0.24
C ASN A 734 -15.15 -15.61 -1.01
N LEU A 735 -15.40 -14.90 -2.12
CA LEU A 735 -15.99 -15.51 -3.32
C LEU A 735 -15.05 -16.48 -4.06
N VAL A 736 -13.74 -16.48 -3.80
CA VAL A 736 -12.75 -17.18 -4.62
C VAL A 736 -11.76 -18.04 -3.82
N ASP A 737 -11.69 -17.94 -2.49
CA ASP A 737 -10.57 -18.53 -1.72
C ASP A 737 -10.68 -20.03 -1.38
N GLU A 738 -11.80 -20.73 -1.69
CA GLU A 738 -11.97 -22.13 -1.34
C GLU A 738 -12.35 -23.07 -2.51
N GLY A 739 -12.04 -22.70 -3.75
CA GLY A 739 -12.28 -23.59 -4.89
C GLY A 739 -13.77 -23.77 -5.24
N GLY A 740 -14.65 -22.91 -4.75
CA GLY A 740 -16.07 -22.89 -5.05
C GLY A 740 -16.36 -22.43 -6.49
N SER A 741 -17.35 -23.06 -7.14
CA SER A 741 -17.80 -22.67 -8.46
C SER A 741 -18.66 -21.39 -8.38
N TYR A 742 -18.36 -20.38 -9.19
CA TYR A 742 -19.26 -19.22 -9.35
C TYR A 742 -20.71 -19.61 -9.71
N ARG A 743 -20.90 -20.74 -10.34
CA ARG A 743 -22.21 -21.27 -10.68
C ARG A 743 -23.02 -21.64 -9.44
N ASP A 744 -22.38 -22.29 -8.49
CA ASP A 744 -23.04 -22.70 -7.24
C ASP A 744 -23.40 -21.47 -6.38
N LEU A 745 -22.52 -20.48 -6.34
CA LEU A 745 -22.79 -19.20 -5.68
C LEU A 745 -23.97 -18.45 -6.32
N ILE A 746 -24.04 -18.39 -7.64
CA ILE A 746 -25.16 -17.76 -8.35
C ILE A 746 -26.48 -18.45 -7.98
N GLN A 747 -26.51 -19.78 -8.02
CA GLN A 747 -27.72 -20.55 -7.65
C GLN A 747 -28.11 -20.34 -6.18
N LEU A 748 -27.14 -20.31 -5.28
CA LEU A 748 -27.36 -20.07 -3.85
C LEU A 748 -27.98 -18.69 -3.62
N VAL A 749 -27.40 -17.65 -4.20
CA VAL A 749 -27.88 -16.26 -4.07
C VAL A 749 -29.29 -16.12 -4.65
N GLU A 750 -29.56 -16.70 -5.83
CA GLU A 750 -30.89 -16.67 -6.43
C GLU A 750 -31.95 -17.36 -5.54
N TYR A 751 -31.62 -18.50 -4.96
CA TYR A 751 -32.51 -19.24 -4.10
C TYR A 751 -32.76 -18.54 -2.74
N GLU A 752 -31.70 -18.19 -2.04
CA GLU A 752 -31.79 -17.62 -0.69
C GLU A 752 -32.42 -16.23 -0.68
N LEU A 753 -32.03 -15.36 -1.62
CA LEU A 753 -32.62 -14.02 -1.70
C LEU A 753 -34.11 -14.10 -2.12
N THR A 754 -34.48 -15.00 -3.05
CA THR A 754 -35.87 -15.23 -3.35
C THR A 754 -36.64 -15.65 -2.10
N SER A 755 -36.14 -16.61 -1.34
CA SER A 755 -36.77 -17.10 -0.12
C SER A 755 -36.89 -16.01 0.96
N ALA A 756 -35.85 -15.19 1.13
CA ALA A 756 -35.86 -14.09 2.08
C ALA A 756 -36.92 -13.01 1.74
N LEU A 757 -37.11 -12.74 0.44
CA LEU A 757 -38.12 -11.79 -0.02
C LEU A 757 -39.55 -12.33 0.06
N GLN A 758 -39.72 -13.66 -0.03
CA GLN A 758 -41.03 -14.30 0.12
C GLN A 758 -41.53 -14.37 1.55
N ASN A 759 -40.62 -14.66 2.52
CA ASN A 759 -40.98 -14.94 3.89
C ASN A 759 -41.40 -13.69 4.69
N ASN A 760 -41.06 -12.50 4.19
CA ASN A 760 -41.41 -11.21 4.79
C ASN A 760 -41.11 -11.10 6.31
N ASP A 761 -40.02 -11.76 6.75
CA ASP A 761 -39.60 -11.77 8.15
C ASP A 761 -39.28 -10.36 8.67
N PRO A 762 -39.48 -10.08 10.00
CA PRO A 762 -39.10 -8.82 10.56
C PRO A 762 -37.62 -8.50 10.32
N LEU A 763 -37.35 -7.27 9.89
CA LEU A 763 -35.97 -6.82 9.65
C LEU A 763 -35.15 -6.83 10.95
N PRO A 764 -34.02 -7.53 11.02
CA PRO A 764 -33.18 -7.56 12.20
C PRO A 764 -32.61 -6.16 12.49
N SER A 765 -32.09 -5.92 13.69
CA SER A 765 -31.32 -4.70 13.96
C SER A 765 -30.01 -4.76 13.18
N PRO A 766 -29.55 -3.62 12.58
CA PRO A 766 -28.26 -3.59 11.90
C PRO A 766 -27.13 -4.00 12.83
N SER A 767 -26.28 -4.91 12.38
CA SER A 767 -25.07 -5.29 13.11
C SER A 767 -23.94 -4.34 12.68
N MET A 768 -23.76 -3.26 13.43
CA MET A 768 -22.68 -2.31 13.13
C MET A 768 -21.33 -2.93 13.42
N GLY A 769 -20.57 -3.24 12.39
CA GLY A 769 -19.22 -3.76 12.48
C GLY A 769 -18.27 -2.80 13.20
N ARG A 770 -17.16 -3.34 13.72
CA ARG A 770 -16.12 -2.51 14.34
C ARG A 770 -15.42 -1.69 13.29
N LEU A 771 -15.24 -0.39 13.56
CA LEU A 771 -14.37 0.45 12.74
C LEU A 771 -12.95 -0.14 12.66
N SER A 772 -12.34 -0.06 11.49
CA SER A 772 -10.95 -0.44 11.31
C SER A 772 -10.03 0.38 12.24
N ARG A 773 -8.81 -0.08 12.45
CA ARG A 773 -7.83 0.68 13.24
C ARG A 773 -7.55 2.04 12.58
N GLN A 774 -7.48 2.09 11.26
CA GLN A 774 -7.24 3.29 10.48
C GLN A 774 -8.40 4.29 10.65
N SER A 775 -9.65 3.84 10.51
CA SER A 775 -10.84 4.69 10.70
C SER A 775 -10.97 5.23 12.14
N ARG A 776 -10.53 4.47 13.15
CA ARG A 776 -10.51 4.94 14.55
C ARG A 776 -9.44 6.00 14.80
N THR A 777 -8.31 5.91 14.12
CA THR A 777 -7.21 6.88 14.27
C THR A 777 -7.47 8.17 13.51
N PHE A 778 -8.15 8.06 12.36
CA PHE A 778 -8.55 9.20 11.53
C PHE A 778 -10.08 9.22 11.40
N PRO A 779 -10.79 9.66 12.45
CA PRO A 779 -12.24 9.65 12.44
C PRO A 779 -12.77 10.59 11.35
N ILE A 780 -13.59 10.04 10.45
CA ILE A 780 -14.34 10.82 9.48
C ILE A 780 -15.56 11.36 10.24
N GLN A 781 -15.71 12.67 10.25
CA GLN A 781 -16.95 13.25 10.71
C GLN A 781 -18.06 12.91 9.73
N PRO A 782 -19.12 12.22 10.15
CA PRO A 782 -20.25 11.95 9.29
C PRO A 782 -20.83 13.24 8.72
N ARG A 783 -21.18 13.22 7.46
CA ARG A 783 -21.83 14.34 6.77
C ARG A 783 -23.01 13.82 5.99
N VAL A 784 -24.11 14.50 6.12
CA VAL A 784 -25.32 14.31 5.36
C VAL A 784 -25.63 15.63 4.66
N HIS A 785 -25.91 15.59 3.38
CA HIS A 785 -26.24 16.78 2.61
C HIS A 785 -27.32 16.45 1.60
N MET A 786 -28.43 17.16 1.67
CA MET A 786 -29.57 17.02 0.76
C MET A 786 -29.74 18.26 -0.10
N ILE A 787 -29.77 18.08 -1.42
CA ILE A 787 -30.00 19.16 -2.38
C ILE A 787 -31.13 18.74 -3.31
N PRO A 788 -32.18 19.60 -3.50
CA PRO A 788 -33.18 19.32 -4.54
C PRO A 788 -32.52 19.39 -5.92
N ASP A 789 -33.01 18.54 -6.85
CA ASP A 789 -32.63 18.65 -8.25
C ASP A 789 -33.22 19.95 -8.88
N GLU A 790 -32.69 20.38 -10.00
CA GLU A 790 -33.12 21.63 -10.68
C GLU A 790 -34.61 21.65 -11.05
N ARG A 791 -35.22 20.45 -11.22
CA ARG A 791 -36.62 20.30 -11.56
C ARG A 791 -37.53 20.08 -10.36
N GLY A 792 -36.96 19.87 -9.17
CA GLY A 792 -37.68 19.61 -7.95
C GLY A 792 -38.41 18.26 -7.87
N HIS A 793 -38.03 17.32 -8.75
CA HIS A 793 -38.62 16.00 -8.76
C HIS A 793 -37.91 15.04 -7.80
N TYR A 794 -36.62 15.28 -7.52
CA TYR A 794 -35.78 14.45 -6.67
C TYR A 794 -34.94 15.27 -5.71
N TYR A 795 -34.44 14.60 -4.69
CA TYR A 795 -33.40 15.11 -3.79
C TYR A 795 -32.16 14.25 -3.92
N ALA A 796 -31.03 14.87 -4.22
CA ALA A 796 -29.74 14.24 -4.15
C ALA A 796 -29.24 14.26 -2.67
N LEU A 797 -29.25 13.10 -2.04
CA LEU A 797 -28.74 12.87 -0.70
C LEU A 797 -27.30 12.39 -0.82
N SER A 798 -26.34 13.19 -0.38
CA SER A 798 -24.92 12.83 -0.32
C SER A 798 -24.52 12.50 1.11
N LEU A 799 -23.94 11.32 1.31
CA LEU A 799 -23.46 10.83 2.59
C LEU A 799 -21.93 10.65 2.58
N SER A 800 -21.27 10.99 3.68
CA SER A 800 -19.87 10.70 3.88
C SER A 800 -19.64 10.21 5.30
N ALA A 801 -19.04 9.02 5.46
CA ALA A 801 -18.77 8.40 6.75
C ALA A 801 -17.58 7.43 6.68
N SER A 802 -17.16 6.90 7.83
CA SER A 802 -16.22 5.78 7.88
C SER A 802 -16.89 4.50 7.41
N ASP A 803 -16.19 3.72 6.57
CA ASP A 803 -16.69 2.43 6.12
C ASP A 803 -16.76 1.42 7.28
N ARG A 804 -17.86 0.68 7.32
CA ARG A 804 -18.08 -0.43 8.26
C ARG A 804 -19.19 -1.35 7.77
N THR A 805 -19.09 -2.61 8.11
CA THR A 805 -20.13 -3.59 7.81
C THR A 805 -21.47 -3.14 8.38
N GLY A 806 -22.54 -3.27 7.60
CA GLY A 806 -23.89 -2.90 7.99
C GLY A 806 -24.27 -1.45 7.81
N LEU A 807 -23.38 -0.59 7.33
CA LEU A 807 -23.64 0.83 7.16
C LEU A 807 -24.78 1.11 6.17
N LEU A 808 -24.73 0.50 4.98
CA LEU A 808 -25.76 0.67 3.95
C LEU A 808 -27.13 0.13 4.41
N TYR A 809 -27.13 -0.97 5.14
CA TYR A 809 -28.35 -1.48 5.75
C TYR A 809 -28.93 -0.52 6.81
N ALA A 810 -28.09 0.08 7.65
CA ALA A 810 -28.52 1.09 8.61
C ALA A 810 -29.15 2.31 7.91
N ILE A 811 -28.52 2.80 6.84
CA ILE A 811 -29.04 3.91 6.01
C ILE A 811 -30.41 3.51 5.40
N SER A 812 -30.49 2.34 4.78
CA SER A 812 -31.73 1.88 4.14
C SER A 812 -32.90 1.74 5.12
N ARG A 813 -32.61 1.33 6.36
CA ARG A 813 -33.64 1.30 7.42
C ARG A 813 -34.14 2.69 7.83
N VAL A 814 -33.28 3.69 7.83
CA VAL A 814 -33.69 5.07 8.10
C VAL A 814 -34.60 5.58 6.97
N LEU A 815 -34.24 5.31 5.71
CA LEU A 815 -35.09 5.68 4.57
C LEU A 815 -36.47 5.01 4.66
N ALA A 816 -36.50 3.72 4.94
CA ALA A 816 -37.75 2.96 5.13
C ALA A 816 -38.60 3.50 6.31
N LYS A 817 -37.98 3.82 7.47
CA LYS A 817 -38.65 4.42 8.65
C LYS A 817 -39.38 5.71 8.29
N HIS A 818 -38.80 6.52 7.42
CA HIS A 818 -39.35 7.80 6.99
C HIS A 818 -40.22 7.71 5.74
N GLN A 819 -40.41 6.51 5.21
CA GLN A 819 -41.20 6.23 3.98
C GLN A 819 -40.71 7.06 2.79
N VAL A 820 -39.39 7.14 2.66
CA VAL A 820 -38.73 7.84 1.55
C VAL A 820 -38.33 6.84 0.50
N SER A 821 -38.94 6.99 -0.69
CA SER A 821 -38.66 6.12 -1.83
C SER A 821 -37.29 6.46 -2.44
N LEU A 822 -36.52 5.43 -2.72
CA LEU A 822 -35.21 5.50 -3.36
C LEU A 822 -35.36 5.29 -4.88
N HIS A 823 -34.73 6.15 -5.64
CA HIS A 823 -34.74 6.05 -7.11
C HIS A 823 -33.42 5.51 -7.66
N THR A 824 -32.29 5.90 -7.09
CA THR A 824 -30.96 5.40 -7.45
C THR A 824 -30.03 5.48 -6.23
N ALA A 825 -29.16 4.52 -6.09
CA ALA A 825 -28.07 4.57 -5.10
C ALA A 825 -26.74 4.33 -5.78
N ARG A 826 -25.77 5.21 -5.53
CA ARG A 826 -24.36 5.03 -5.91
C ARG A 826 -23.56 4.84 -4.65
N ILE A 827 -23.00 3.67 -4.50
CA ILE A 827 -22.22 3.27 -3.35
C ILE A 827 -20.75 3.37 -3.71
N ASN A 828 -20.04 4.25 -3.03
CA ASN A 828 -18.64 4.50 -3.34
C ASN A 828 -17.76 4.41 -2.10
N THR A 829 -17.10 3.28 -1.94
CA THR A 829 -16.11 3.09 -0.88
C THR A 829 -14.71 3.44 -1.38
N LEU A 830 -14.10 4.41 -0.72
CA LEU A 830 -12.75 4.89 -0.99
C LEU A 830 -11.83 4.51 0.18
N GLY A 831 -11.25 3.32 0.13
CA GLY A 831 -10.49 2.77 1.24
C GLY A 831 -11.38 2.57 2.46
N GLU A 832 -11.19 3.37 3.51
CA GLU A 832 -11.96 3.34 4.78
C GLU A 832 -13.05 4.41 4.86
N ARG A 833 -13.33 5.11 3.77
CA ARG A 833 -14.34 6.17 3.67
C ARG A 833 -15.40 5.80 2.66
N VAL A 834 -16.64 5.99 3.06
CA VAL A 834 -17.82 5.88 2.20
C VAL A 834 -18.24 7.27 1.75
N GLU A 835 -18.49 7.42 0.46
CA GLU A 835 -19.09 8.61 -0.15
C GLU A 835 -20.25 8.16 -1.05
N ASP A 836 -21.41 7.96 -0.47
CA ASP A 836 -22.61 7.47 -1.15
C ASP A 836 -23.51 8.60 -1.59
N VAL A 837 -24.13 8.43 -2.75
CA VAL A 837 -25.12 9.35 -3.28
C VAL A 837 -26.40 8.60 -3.57
N PHE A 838 -27.48 9.07 -2.98
CA PHE A 838 -28.85 8.53 -3.17
C PHE A 838 -29.70 9.57 -3.85
N LEU A 839 -30.48 9.18 -4.82
CA LEU A 839 -31.51 10.01 -5.43
C LEU A 839 -32.85 9.60 -4.84
N LEU A 840 -33.45 10.49 -4.07
CA LEU A 840 -34.70 10.26 -3.34
C LEU A 840 -35.88 10.92 -4.05
N ASP A 841 -37.06 10.33 -3.98
CA ASP A 841 -38.28 10.93 -4.52
C ASP A 841 -38.68 12.17 -3.69
N ALA A 842 -38.95 13.28 -4.38
CA ALA A 842 -39.29 14.55 -3.75
C ALA A 842 -40.74 14.64 -3.27
N ALA A 843 -41.63 13.69 -3.63
CA ALA A 843 -43.07 13.81 -3.39
C ALA A 843 -43.47 14.08 -1.92
N ASN A 844 -42.79 13.46 -0.96
CA ASN A 844 -42.98 13.64 0.45
C ASN A 844 -42.04 14.68 1.10
N LEU A 845 -40.81 14.79 0.58
CA LEU A 845 -39.76 15.63 1.12
C LEU A 845 -39.98 17.13 0.83
N SER A 846 -40.45 17.47 -0.37
CA SER A 846 -40.69 18.86 -0.77
C SER A 846 -41.85 19.52 0.01
N LYS A 847 -42.80 18.71 0.48
CA LYS A 847 -44.00 19.18 1.22
C LYS A 847 -43.78 19.30 2.71
N ASN A 848 -42.71 18.72 3.26
CA ASN A 848 -42.51 18.65 4.72
C ASN A 848 -41.03 18.93 5.10
N PRO A 849 -40.64 20.21 5.29
CA PRO A 849 -39.28 20.56 5.73
C PRO A 849 -38.86 19.94 7.06
N LYS A 850 -39.84 19.63 7.97
CA LYS A 850 -39.55 18.93 9.22
C LYS A 850 -39.07 17.49 8.95
N LEU A 851 -39.61 16.84 7.94
CA LEU A 851 -39.21 15.49 7.56
C LEU A 851 -37.76 15.48 7.08
N GLN A 852 -37.34 16.49 6.33
CA GLN A 852 -35.95 16.62 5.88
C GLN A 852 -34.97 16.68 7.06
N ILE A 853 -35.25 17.54 8.06
CA ILE A 853 -34.44 17.68 9.27
C ILE A 853 -34.39 16.37 10.08
N LEU A 854 -35.55 15.70 10.24
CA LEU A 854 -35.61 14.43 10.95
C LEU A 854 -34.83 13.34 10.23
N LEU A 855 -34.95 13.28 8.90
CA LEU A 855 -34.24 12.34 8.08
C LEU A 855 -32.69 12.55 8.16
N GLU A 856 -32.24 13.81 8.05
CA GLU A 856 -30.80 14.13 8.18
C GLU A 856 -30.29 13.78 9.58
N THR A 857 -31.09 14.04 10.63
CA THR A 857 -30.72 13.72 12.02
C THR A 857 -30.59 12.21 12.23
N ASP A 858 -31.61 11.43 11.82
CA ASP A 858 -31.59 9.99 11.97
C ASP A 858 -30.48 9.33 11.11
N LEU A 859 -30.20 9.91 9.94
CA LEU A 859 -29.08 9.46 9.11
C LEU A 859 -27.72 9.75 9.78
N LEU A 860 -27.52 10.93 10.35
CA LEU A 860 -26.31 11.26 11.11
C LEU A 860 -26.12 10.29 12.28
N GLU A 861 -27.20 9.98 13.02
CA GLU A 861 -27.17 9.00 14.10
C GLU A 861 -26.82 7.60 13.59
N ALA A 862 -27.42 7.16 12.48
CA ALA A 862 -27.11 5.89 11.85
C ALA A 862 -25.66 5.82 11.33
N LEU A 863 -25.09 6.94 10.91
CA LEU A 863 -23.69 7.05 10.51
C LEU A 863 -22.72 7.06 11.70
N GLY A 864 -23.23 7.17 12.93
CA GLY A 864 -22.44 7.15 14.17
C GLY A 864 -21.88 8.51 14.57
N ALA A 865 -22.63 9.57 14.30
CA ALA A 865 -22.32 10.95 14.74
C ALA A 865 -22.63 11.13 16.23
#